data_72b07aa5a6827cc6373e0619e7aae3bb
#
_entry.id   72b07aa5a6827cc6373e0619e7aae3bb
#
_cell.length_a   1.000
_cell.length_b   1.000
_cell.length_c   1.000
_cell.angle_alpha   90.00
_cell.angle_beta   90.00
_cell.angle_gamma   90.00
#
_symmetry.space_group_name_H-M   'P 1'
#
loop_
_entity.id
_entity.type
_entity.pdbx_description
1 polymer ?
#
loop_
_entity_poly.entity_id
_entity_poly.type
_entity_poly.pdbx_seq_one_letter_code
_entity_poly.pdbx_strand_id
1 'polypeptide(L)'
;MKQPKRLTIPLFIKVGCFALCNGRFAVSLHWIYINKVMIDRRTIEQIMDAAKVEEVVGDFVALRKRGVNMIGLCPFHNEKTPSFTVSPSKNLWKCFGCGKGGKPVHFIMEHEQMSYPDALRWLAKKYHIEIKERELTDEEKREESIRESLFVINQYALQYFTETLHNSEEGKAIGLNYFRHRGLRDETIRKFCLGYSPERRDSLAKTATAAGYNPELIAKTGVCYSTEDGRLQDRFWGRVIFPVHTISGKVVAFGGRVLQTNAKAAKYVNSPESEIYHKSDHLYGLYFAKQAIMQKDRCILVEGYLDVISMYQAGIQNVVASSGTSLTTGQIRLIHRFTNNVTLLYDGDKAGIKASIRGIDMLLEEGMNINVVLLPEGEDPDSYAQSHSTEEVEQYIERNKVDFIRFKTNLLMDEVGDDPIKRAGLVGDVVKSIAVVPNEILRSEYIKKCSDMLKVSEQLLVKETAKIRMKRAEEQQKQRFGAEKDEEAGSGQGLAEETPAVDEFQQNIIDSYSNKPLYHKEKAIIQFMLKNGSKLLQVPENSAGNTPAFTESVISHLYYSFKDDGIELTHPIYKKVFEEASEHANDLSFDPENHFMAHPDSEISRLTAELCGEKYLLSKFFSEQKSDERNEMAVLFEQTTRLSIAYKLSIVDEMLKETMDKLKEPSTTADPAALQEAMEDFKFLKETQAALNNVLRGYGFGNVALNV
;
A
#
# COMPACT_ATOMS: atom_id res chain seq x y z
N MET A 1 -68.32 -4.45 -22.46
CA MET A 1 -68.32 -3.65 -21.21
C MET A 1 -68.00 -4.57 -20.04
N LYS A 2 -66.86 -4.39 -19.44
CA LYS A 2 -66.49 -4.56 -18.02
C LYS A 2 -64.97 -4.69 -17.97
N GLN A 3 -64.34 -3.71 -17.35
CA GLN A 3 -62.87 -3.67 -17.07
C GLN A 3 -62.52 -4.71 -16.00
N PRO A 4 -61.32 -5.30 -16.00
CA PRO A 4 -60.81 -6.04 -14.87
C PRO A 4 -60.06 -5.16 -13.88
N LYS A 5 -60.29 -5.45 -12.61
CA LYS A 5 -59.79 -4.82 -11.40
C LYS A 5 -58.27 -5.03 -11.24
N ARG A 6 -57.57 -3.97 -10.81
CA ARG A 6 -56.23 -4.01 -10.25
C ARG A 6 -56.17 -4.88 -9.01
N LEU A 7 -55.25 -5.84 -8.97
CA LEU A 7 -54.82 -6.53 -7.74
C LEU A 7 -53.50 -5.93 -7.26
N THR A 8 -53.58 -5.31 -6.12
CA THR A 8 -52.44 -4.91 -5.28
C THR A 8 -51.89 -6.15 -4.56
N ILE A 9 -50.60 -6.42 -4.66
CA ILE A 9 -49.90 -7.45 -3.90
C ILE A 9 -49.04 -6.77 -2.86
N PRO A 10 -49.16 -7.10 -1.56
CA PRO A 10 -48.32 -6.56 -0.53
C PRO A 10 -46.97 -7.29 -0.44
N LEU A 11 -45.94 -6.50 -0.23
CA LEU A 11 -44.57 -6.89 0.02
C LEU A 11 -44.47 -7.57 1.40
N PHE A 12 -44.13 -8.85 1.45
CA PHE A 12 -43.66 -9.50 2.67
C PHE A 12 -42.39 -10.28 2.39
N ILE A 13 -41.31 -9.77 2.95
CA ILE A 13 -40.01 -10.46 3.06
C ILE A 13 -40.15 -11.56 4.10
N LYS A 14 -39.92 -12.80 3.74
CA LYS A 14 -39.56 -13.86 4.69
C LYS A 14 -38.28 -14.56 4.24
N VAL A 15 -37.26 -14.42 5.06
CA VAL A 15 -36.11 -15.30 5.14
C VAL A 15 -36.58 -16.68 5.55
N GLY A 16 -36.21 -17.70 4.82
CA GLY A 16 -36.55 -19.05 5.22
C GLY A 16 -36.04 -20.14 4.31
N CYS A 17 -35.10 -20.87 4.86
CA CYS A 17 -34.84 -22.31 4.72
C CYS A 17 -34.79 -22.97 3.35
N PHE A 18 -33.67 -23.59 3.13
CA PHE A 18 -33.43 -24.68 2.19
C PHE A 18 -34.52 -25.76 2.21
N ALA A 19 -35.03 -26.06 1.04
CA ALA A 19 -35.65 -27.36 0.75
C ALA A 19 -35.18 -27.81 -0.64
N LEU A 20 -34.47 -28.92 -0.65
CA LEU A 20 -34.08 -29.70 -1.83
C LEU A 20 -35.32 -30.28 -2.50
N CYS A 21 -35.59 -29.94 -3.75
CA CYS A 21 -36.31 -30.80 -4.67
C CYS A 21 -36.02 -30.44 -6.13
N ASN A 22 -35.49 -31.42 -6.84
CA ASN A 22 -35.45 -31.58 -8.30
C ASN A 22 -34.76 -30.53 -9.17
N GLY A 23 -33.45 -30.65 -9.32
CA GLY A 23 -32.74 -30.78 -10.59
C GLY A 23 -32.94 -29.74 -11.70
N ARG A 24 -33.19 -28.45 -11.43
CA ARG A 24 -32.99 -27.35 -12.37
C ARG A 24 -32.75 -26.05 -11.61
N PHE A 25 -31.52 -25.64 -11.53
CA PHE A 25 -31.15 -24.30 -11.06
C PHE A 25 -31.48 -23.28 -12.16
N ALA A 26 -32.60 -22.59 -12.04
CA ALA A 26 -32.80 -21.32 -12.67
C ALA A 26 -32.17 -20.25 -11.73
N VAL A 27 -30.92 -19.92 -11.92
CA VAL A 27 -30.31 -18.73 -11.31
C VAL A 27 -31.01 -17.53 -11.94
N SER A 28 -31.87 -16.87 -11.13
CA SER A 28 -32.58 -15.68 -11.60
C SER A 28 -31.52 -14.59 -11.91
N LEU A 29 -31.47 -14.19 -13.14
CA LEU A 29 -30.69 -13.06 -13.69
C LEU A 29 -30.92 -11.73 -12.91
N HIS A 30 -31.82 -11.70 -11.98
CA HIS A 30 -32.18 -10.52 -11.19
C HIS A 30 -31.17 -10.18 -10.07
N TRP A 31 -30.29 -11.13 -9.69
CA TRP A 31 -29.26 -10.91 -8.65
C TRP A 31 -27.97 -10.31 -9.20
N ILE A 32 -27.79 -10.34 -10.52
CA ILE A 32 -26.57 -9.87 -11.21
C ILE A 32 -26.57 -8.34 -11.40
N TYR A 33 -27.72 -7.68 -11.31
CA TYR A 33 -27.86 -6.25 -11.63
C TYR A 33 -27.56 -5.27 -10.50
N ILE A 34 -27.29 -5.73 -9.27
CA ILE A 34 -27.26 -4.85 -8.08
C ILE A 34 -25.85 -4.31 -7.73
N ASN A 35 -24.76 -4.79 -8.35
CA ASN A 35 -23.40 -4.44 -7.91
C ASN A 35 -22.56 -3.60 -8.89
N LYS A 36 -23.17 -2.88 -9.80
CA LYS A 36 -22.45 -2.25 -10.91
C LYS A 36 -22.58 -0.75 -10.94
N VAL A 37 -21.92 -0.05 -9.95
CA VAL A 37 -21.96 1.40 -10.09
C VAL A 37 -20.95 2.13 -9.24
N MET A 38 -20.22 3.06 -9.86
CA MET A 38 -19.44 4.05 -9.15
C MET A 38 -20.37 5.13 -8.59
N ILE A 39 -20.34 5.32 -7.29
CA ILE A 39 -21.13 6.33 -6.59
C ILE A 39 -20.61 7.72 -6.97
N ASP A 40 -21.49 8.60 -7.45
CA ASP A 40 -21.10 9.96 -7.81
C ASP A 40 -20.64 10.76 -6.58
N ARG A 41 -19.79 11.77 -6.83
CA ARG A 41 -19.14 12.55 -5.76
C ARG A 41 -20.13 13.23 -4.82
N ARG A 42 -21.23 13.77 -5.34
CA ARG A 42 -22.25 14.45 -4.51
C ARG A 42 -22.95 13.47 -3.60
N THR A 43 -23.24 12.27 -4.09
CA THR A 43 -23.82 11.20 -3.27
C THR A 43 -22.84 10.72 -2.20
N ILE A 44 -21.52 10.64 -2.53
CA ILE A 44 -20.48 10.34 -1.50
C ILE A 44 -20.48 11.41 -0.41
N GLU A 45 -20.49 12.67 -0.78
CA GLU A 45 -20.52 13.79 0.18
C GLU A 45 -21.79 13.73 1.04
N GLN A 46 -22.98 13.52 0.45
CA GLN A 46 -24.23 13.34 1.18
C GLN A 46 -24.19 12.17 2.18
N ILE A 47 -23.62 11.04 1.78
CA ILE A 47 -23.45 9.89 2.66
C ILE A 47 -22.52 10.22 3.82
N MET A 48 -21.40 10.88 3.54
CA MET A 48 -20.39 11.23 4.55
C MET A 48 -20.90 12.28 5.55
N ASP A 49 -21.71 13.22 5.10
CA ASP A 49 -22.35 14.25 5.96
C ASP A 49 -23.46 13.68 6.82
N ALA A 50 -24.25 12.75 6.28
CA ALA A 50 -25.32 12.07 7.02
C ALA A 50 -24.77 11.07 8.05
N ALA A 51 -23.62 10.45 7.79
CA ALA A 51 -23.06 9.42 8.63
C ALA A 51 -22.49 9.99 9.94
N LYS A 52 -23.23 9.86 11.03
CA LYS A 52 -22.78 10.25 12.39
C LYS A 52 -22.01 9.12 13.03
N VAL A 53 -20.79 9.40 13.48
CA VAL A 53 -19.88 8.38 14.03
C VAL A 53 -20.45 7.66 15.25
N GLU A 54 -21.16 8.37 16.12
CA GLU A 54 -21.79 7.81 17.30
C GLU A 54 -22.94 6.85 16.96
N GLU A 55 -23.68 7.11 15.89
CA GLU A 55 -24.78 6.23 15.43
C GLU A 55 -24.23 5.01 14.70
N VAL A 56 -23.22 5.20 13.86
CA VAL A 56 -22.61 4.11 13.08
C VAL A 56 -21.86 3.16 14.00
N VAL A 57 -21.04 3.69 14.90
CA VAL A 57 -20.29 2.87 15.87
C VAL A 57 -21.22 2.27 16.92
N GLY A 58 -22.25 3.00 17.33
CA GLY A 58 -23.22 2.56 18.33
C GLY A 58 -24.00 1.31 17.94
N ASP A 59 -24.13 0.99 16.64
CA ASP A 59 -24.74 -0.27 16.18
C ASP A 59 -23.91 -1.51 16.57
N PHE A 60 -22.60 -1.32 16.79
CA PHE A 60 -21.65 -2.42 16.99
C PHE A 60 -20.97 -2.41 18.35
N VAL A 61 -20.85 -1.24 18.96
CA VAL A 61 -20.09 -1.02 20.20
C VAL A 61 -20.97 -0.34 21.24
N ALA A 62 -21.05 -0.92 22.44
CA ALA A 62 -21.73 -0.28 23.57
C ALA A 62 -20.94 0.95 24.03
N LEU A 63 -21.40 2.14 23.64
CA LEU A 63 -20.77 3.41 23.96
C LEU A 63 -21.33 4.02 25.25
N ARG A 64 -20.44 4.58 26.08
CA ARG A 64 -20.78 5.33 27.29
C ARG A 64 -20.26 6.78 27.18
N LYS A 65 -21.06 7.75 27.59
CA LYS A 65 -20.68 9.17 27.55
C LYS A 65 -19.55 9.46 28.54
N ARG A 66 -18.50 10.16 28.07
CA ARG A 66 -17.38 10.64 28.89
C ARG A 66 -17.05 12.09 28.47
N GLY A 67 -17.63 13.06 29.16
CA GLY A 67 -17.54 14.48 28.76
C GLY A 67 -18.20 14.72 27.40
N VAL A 68 -17.48 15.34 26.48
CA VAL A 68 -17.93 15.63 25.11
C VAL A 68 -17.78 14.42 24.15
N ASN A 69 -17.06 13.41 24.57
CA ASN A 69 -16.83 12.19 23.78
C ASN A 69 -17.60 10.98 24.34
N MET A 70 -17.60 9.88 23.59
CA MET A 70 -18.11 8.60 24.03
C MET A 70 -16.97 7.58 24.04
N ILE A 71 -17.03 6.62 24.96
CA ILE A 71 -16.02 5.56 25.08
C ILE A 71 -16.68 4.18 25.10
N GLY A 72 -15.96 3.17 24.61
CA GLY A 72 -16.39 1.76 24.61
C GLY A 72 -15.19 0.82 24.57
N LEU A 73 -15.48 -0.48 24.63
CA LEU A 73 -14.45 -1.49 24.34
C LEU A 73 -14.19 -1.55 22.84
N CYS A 74 -12.93 -1.67 22.46
CA CYS A 74 -12.55 -1.70 21.06
C CYS A 74 -13.00 -3.00 20.38
N PRO A 75 -13.67 -2.96 19.24
CA PRO A 75 -14.04 -4.16 18.50
C PRO A 75 -12.90 -4.78 17.71
N PHE A 76 -11.74 -4.08 17.62
CA PHE A 76 -10.59 -4.48 16.79
C PHE A 76 -9.47 -5.16 17.56
N HIS A 77 -9.46 -5.09 18.91
CA HIS A 77 -8.52 -5.79 19.76
C HIS A 77 -9.17 -6.14 21.10
N ASN A 78 -8.60 -7.11 21.80
CA ASN A 78 -9.14 -7.55 23.08
C ASN A 78 -8.63 -6.66 24.22
N GLU A 79 -9.53 -5.99 24.95
CA GLU A 79 -9.20 -5.13 26.07
C GLU A 79 -10.23 -5.27 27.21
N LYS A 80 -9.77 -5.06 28.45
CA LYS A 80 -10.63 -5.07 29.64
C LYS A 80 -11.05 -3.66 30.05
N THR A 81 -10.27 -2.65 29.69
CA THR A 81 -10.52 -1.24 29.99
C THR A 81 -10.81 -0.47 28.69
N PRO A 82 -11.90 0.30 28.61
CA PRO A 82 -12.27 0.99 27.39
C PRO A 82 -11.20 2.00 26.93
N SER A 83 -10.61 1.77 25.74
CA SER A 83 -9.68 2.68 25.09
C SER A 83 -10.23 3.23 23.76
N PHE A 84 -11.36 2.72 23.30
CA PHE A 84 -12.01 3.15 22.09
C PHE A 84 -12.85 4.42 22.35
N THR A 85 -12.48 5.51 21.67
CA THR A 85 -13.10 6.83 21.85
C THR A 85 -13.78 7.28 20.56
N VAL A 86 -14.99 7.75 20.69
CA VAL A 86 -15.80 8.35 19.61
C VAL A 86 -16.00 9.82 19.93
N SER A 87 -15.70 10.69 18.98
CA SER A 87 -15.87 12.15 19.08
C SER A 87 -16.99 12.62 18.15
N PRO A 88 -18.21 12.82 18.65
CA PRO A 88 -19.33 13.30 17.83
C PRO A 88 -19.06 14.65 17.17
N SER A 89 -18.42 15.58 17.89
CA SER A 89 -18.13 16.93 17.39
C SER A 89 -17.14 16.95 16.20
N LYS A 90 -16.24 15.95 16.14
CA LYS A 90 -15.26 15.80 15.06
C LYS A 90 -15.69 14.78 14.01
N ASN A 91 -16.79 14.06 14.25
CA ASN A 91 -17.25 12.92 13.46
C ASN A 91 -16.16 11.87 13.22
N LEU A 92 -15.35 11.58 14.28
CA LEU A 92 -14.20 10.68 14.23
C LEU A 92 -14.23 9.68 15.39
N TRP A 93 -13.67 8.50 15.15
CA TRP A 93 -13.37 7.52 16.18
C TRP A 93 -11.86 7.25 16.23
N LYS A 94 -11.36 6.89 17.41
CA LYS A 94 -9.97 6.47 17.61
C LYS A 94 -9.88 5.52 18.79
N CYS A 95 -9.17 4.43 18.60
CA CYS A 95 -8.75 3.55 19.70
C CYS A 95 -7.33 3.93 20.14
N PHE A 96 -7.17 4.25 21.41
CA PHE A 96 -5.86 4.58 21.99
C PHE A 96 -5.06 3.33 22.39
N GLY A 97 -5.69 2.15 22.39
CA GLY A 97 -5.02 0.87 22.63
C GLY A 97 -4.33 0.35 21.38
N CYS A 98 -5.06 0.19 20.27
CA CYS A 98 -4.49 -0.35 19.02
C CYS A 98 -4.14 0.73 17.96
N GLY A 99 -4.35 2.01 18.27
CA GLY A 99 -4.00 3.12 17.36
C GLY A 99 -4.93 3.34 16.16
N LYS A 100 -5.86 2.41 15.87
CA LYS A 100 -6.81 2.54 14.75
C LYS A 100 -7.77 3.71 14.96
N GLY A 101 -8.15 4.36 13.86
CA GLY A 101 -9.08 5.49 13.90
C GLY A 101 -9.49 5.96 12.51
N GLY A 102 -10.55 6.78 12.44
CA GLY A 102 -11.02 7.32 11.18
C GLY A 102 -12.43 7.91 11.22
N LYS A 103 -12.99 8.15 10.06
CA LYS A 103 -14.40 8.59 9.84
C LYS A 103 -15.35 7.36 9.94
N PRO A 104 -16.70 7.57 9.99
CA PRO A 104 -17.67 6.47 10.04
C PRO A 104 -17.47 5.42 8.95
N VAL A 105 -17.18 5.81 7.71
CA VAL A 105 -16.92 4.87 6.60
C VAL A 105 -15.73 3.96 6.87
N HIS A 106 -14.65 4.50 7.46
CA HIS A 106 -13.49 3.69 7.82
C HIS A 106 -13.81 2.68 8.92
N PHE A 107 -14.73 3.01 9.85
CA PHE A 107 -15.19 2.06 10.85
C PHE A 107 -15.89 0.85 10.20
N ILE A 108 -16.80 1.09 9.26
CA ILE A 108 -17.50 0.03 8.54
C ILE A 108 -16.52 -0.78 7.68
N MET A 109 -15.58 -0.14 6.99
CA MET A 109 -14.55 -0.84 6.22
C MET A 109 -13.74 -1.79 7.10
N GLU A 110 -13.33 -1.33 8.28
CA GLU A 110 -12.52 -2.11 9.23
C GLU A 110 -13.33 -3.19 9.96
N HIS A 111 -14.55 -2.87 10.40
CA HIS A 111 -15.39 -3.78 11.18
C HIS A 111 -16.00 -4.88 10.32
N GLU A 112 -16.65 -4.51 9.22
CA GLU A 112 -17.31 -5.43 8.29
C GLU A 112 -16.37 -5.96 7.21
N GLN A 113 -15.11 -5.43 7.16
CA GLN A 113 -14.10 -5.81 6.18
C GLN A 113 -14.57 -5.63 4.73
N MET A 114 -15.28 -4.55 4.51
CA MET A 114 -15.82 -4.16 3.22
C MET A 114 -14.84 -3.25 2.44
N SER A 115 -15.00 -3.22 1.12
CA SER A 115 -14.35 -2.20 0.30
C SER A 115 -14.96 -0.81 0.57
N TYR A 116 -14.24 0.26 0.21
CA TYR A 116 -14.76 1.62 0.38
C TYR A 116 -16.11 1.85 -0.34
N PRO A 117 -16.33 1.41 -1.60
CA PRO A 117 -17.64 1.51 -2.25
C PRO A 117 -18.74 0.71 -1.51
N ASP A 118 -18.41 -0.47 -0.99
CA ASP A 118 -19.40 -1.29 -0.28
C ASP A 118 -19.75 -0.68 1.07
N ALA A 119 -18.79 -0.09 1.77
CA ALA A 119 -19.04 0.64 3.01
C ALA A 119 -19.90 1.89 2.77
N LEU A 120 -19.70 2.60 1.64
CA LEU A 120 -20.57 3.70 1.24
C LEU A 120 -21.98 3.24 0.94
N ARG A 121 -22.17 2.12 0.24
CA ARG A 121 -23.49 1.52 -0.01
C ARG A 121 -24.19 1.12 1.29
N TRP A 122 -23.44 0.55 2.24
CA TRP A 122 -23.94 0.22 3.56
C TRP A 122 -24.45 1.44 4.30
N LEU A 123 -23.65 2.54 4.32
CA LEU A 123 -24.05 3.80 4.92
C LEU A 123 -25.24 4.45 4.21
N ALA A 124 -25.24 4.48 2.88
CA ALA A 124 -26.37 4.98 2.10
C ALA A 124 -27.67 4.25 2.43
N LYS A 125 -27.61 2.93 2.57
CA LYS A 125 -28.76 2.10 2.99
C LYS A 125 -29.21 2.45 4.41
N LYS A 126 -28.29 2.63 5.36
CA LYS A 126 -28.60 3.00 6.74
C LYS A 126 -29.29 4.36 6.81
N TYR A 127 -28.83 5.35 6.04
CA TYR A 127 -29.35 6.72 6.05
C TYR A 127 -30.39 7.00 4.96
N HIS A 128 -30.88 5.96 4.26
CA HIS A 128 -31.88 6.06 3.18
C HIS A 128 -31.51 7.05 2.07
N ILE A 129 -30.23 7.13 1.74
CA ILE A 129 -29.72 7.98 0.67
C ILE A 129 -29.74 7.19 -0.64
N GLU A 130 -30.41 7.74 -1.66
CA GLU A 130 -30.43 7.16 -3.00
C GLU A 130 -29.08 7.39 -3.68
N ILE A 131 -28.43 6.30 -4.12
CA ILE A 131 -27.13 6.38 -4.78
C ILE A 131 -27.33 6.80 -6.23
N LYS A 132 -26.85 7.98 -6.59
CA LYS A 132 -26.76 8.43 -7.99
C LYS A 132 -25.49 7.89 -8.61
N GLU A 133 -25.65 7.24 -9.72
CA GLU A 133 -24.65 6.43 -10.39
C GLU A 133 -24.02 7.20 -11.55
N ARG A 134 -22.66 7.19 -11.63
CA ARG A 134 -21.97 7.67 -12.83
C ARG A 134 -22.02 6.58 -13.88
N GLU A 135 -22.44 6.92 -15.09
CA GLU A 135 -22.31 6.02 -16.24
C GLU A 135 -20.83 5.78 -16.54
N LEU A 136 -20.42 4.51 -16.43
CA LEU A 136 -19.11 4.05 -16.87
C LEU A 136 -19.04 4.11 -18.41
N THR A 137 -17.86 4.34 -18.95
CA THR A 137 -17.63 4.18 -20.40
C THR A 137 -17.90 2.73 -20.82
N ASP A 138 -18.20 2.51 -22.10
CA ASP A 138 -18.50 1.15 -22.58
C ASP A 138 -17.29 0.21 -22.47
N GLU A 139 -16.09 0.75 -22.44
CA GLU A 139 -14.83 0.04 -22.24
C GLU A 139 -14.65 -0.37 -20.76
N GLU A 140 -14.81 0.55 -19.82
CA GLU A 140 -14.81 0.27 -18.38
C GLU A 140 -15.89 -0.76 -18.00
N LYS A 141 -17.08 -0.70 -18.62
CA LYS A 141 -18.15 -1.70 -18.43
C LYS A 141 -17.75 -3.08 -18.96
N ARG A 142 -17.00 -3.12 -20.05
CA ARG A 142 -16.48 -4.37 -20.63
C ARG A 142 -15.42 -5.01 -19.73
N GLU A 143 -14.44 -4.27 -19.30
CA GLU A 143 -13.36 -4.75 -18.42
C GLU A 143 -13.94 -5.25 -17.08
N GLU A 144 -14.83 -4.49 -16.45
CA GLU A 144 -15.49 -4.89 -15.23
C GLU A 144 -16.35 -6.14 -15.43
N SER A 145 -17.07 -6.26 -16.56
CA SER A 145 -17.83 -7.43 -16.92
C SER A 145 -16.97 -8.68 -17.12
N ILE A 146 -15.80 -8.53 -17.75
CA ILE A 146 -14.83 -9.61 -17.89
C ILE A 146 -14.32 -10.02 -16.51
N ARG A 147 -13.89 -9.08 -15.69
CA ARG A 147 -13.38 -9.33 -14.34
C ARG A 147 -14.40 -10.05 -13.45
N GLU A 148 -15.66 -9.63 -13.46
CA GLU A 148 -16.75 -10.33 -12.76
C GLU A 148 -16.95 -11.74 -13.28
N SER A 149 -16.92 -11.92 -14.60
CA SER A 149 -17.04 -13.24 -15.24
C SER A 149 -15.91 -14.18 -14.79
N LEU A 150 -14.68 -13.68 -14.65
CA LEU A 150 -13.55 -14.47 -14.15
C LEU A 150 -13.79 -14.92 -12.69
N PHE A 151 -14.34 -14.07 -11.82
CA PHE A 151 -14.71 -14.48 -10.46
C PHE A 151 -15.79 -15.56 -10.44
N VAL A 152 -16.80 -15.44 -11.29
CA VAL A 152 -17.89 -16.43 -11.40
C VAL A 152 -17.35 -17.77 -11.88
N ILE A 153 -16.46 -17.78 -12.88
CA ILE A 153 -15.82 -19.01 -13.39
C ILE A 153 -14.92 -19.63 -12.33
N ASN A 154 -14.14 -18.85 -11.59
CA ASN A 154 -13.33 -19.38 -10.49
C ASN A 154 -14.19 -19.96 -9.36
N GLN A 155 -15.32 -19.34 -9.05
CA GLN A 155 -16.26 -19.89 -8.08
C GLN A 155 -16.89 -21.22 -8.56
N TYR A 156 -17.22 -21.31 -9.85
CA TYR A 156 -17.68 -22.57 -10.45
C TYR A 156 -16.58 -23.65 -10.39
N ALA A 157 -15.33 -23.31 -10.74
CA ALA A 157 -14.21 -24.22 -10.65
C ALA A 157 -13.98 -24.70 -9.21
N LEU A 158 -14.09 -23.81 -8.22
CA LEU A 158 -14.04 -24.18 -6.80
C LEU A 158 -15.09 -25.21 -6.44
N GLN A 159 -16.34 -24.95 -6.81
CA GLN A 159 -17.43 -25.87 -6.55
C GLN A 159 -17.19 -27.22 -7.23
N TYR A 160 -16.79 -27.22 -8.50
CA TYR A 160 -16.45 -28.43 -9.25
C TYR A 160 -15.37 -29.26 -8.56
N PHE A 161 -14.23 -28.65 -8.17
CA PHE A 161 -13.14 -29.37 -7.51
C PHE A 161 -13.54 -29.91 -6.14
N THR A 162 -14.32 -29.14 -5.38
CA THR A 162 -14.80 -29.56 -4.05
C THR A 162 -15.82 -30.70 -4.16
N GLU A 163 -16.78 -30.59 -5.09
CA GLU A 163 -17.75 -31.65 -5.35
C GLU A 163 -17.08 -32.93 -5.88
N THR A 164 -16.11 -32.78 -6.78
CA THR A 164 -15.32 -33.92 -7.27
C THR A 164 -14.59 -34.62 -6.13
N LEU A 165 -13.97 -33.88 -5.20
CA LEU A 165 -13.30 -34.46 -4.04
C LEU A 165 -14.25 -35.29 -3.16
N HIS A 166 -15.43 -34.75 -2.88
CA HIS A 166 -16.35 -35.35 -1.90
C HIS A 166 -17.33 -36.36 -2.50
N ASN A 167 -17.71 -36.23 -3.78
CA ASN A 167 -18.82 -36.98 -4.37
C ASN A 167 -18.36 -38.02 -5.39
N SER A 168 -17.22 -37.82 -6.10
CA SER A 168 -16.74 -38.80 -7.07
C SER A 168 -16.00 -39.96 -6.38
N GLU A 169 -16.02 -41.14 -6.99
CA GLU A 169 -15.24 -42.30 -6.52
C GLU A 169 -13.72 -42.02 -6.54
N GLU A 170 -13.21 -41.48 -7.65
CA GLU A 170 -11.83 -41.09 -7.81
C GLU A 170 -11.40 -40.04 -6.77
N GLY A 171 -12.24 -38.99 -6.56
CA GLY A 171 -11.97 -37.95 -5.57
C GLY A 171 -11.89 -38.50 -4.14
N LYS A 172 -12.77 -39.44 -3.75
CA LYS A 172 -12.73 -40.09 -2.45
C LYS A 172 -11.53 -41.00 -2.29
N ALA A 173 -11.30 -41.86 -3.28
CA ALA A 173 -10.24 -42.87 -3.22
C ALA A 173 -8.84 -42.26 -3.27
N ILE A 174 -8.63 -41.19 -4.02
CA ILE A 174 -7.31 -40.57 -4.26
C ILE A 174 -7.19 -39.26 -3.46
N GLY A 175 -8.02 -38.26 -3.75
CA GLY A 175 -7.88 -36.92 -3.21
C GLY A 175 -8.16 -36.82 -1.71
N LEU A 176 -9.34 -37.31 -1.28
CA LEU A 176 -9.75 -37.27 0.12
C LEU A 176 -8.86 -38.17 0.99
N ASN A 177 -8.50 -39.36 0.48
CA ASN A 177 -7.57 -40.25 1.13
C ASN A 177 -6.19 -39.61 1.33
N TYR A 178 -5.69 -38.90 0.31
CA TYR A 178 -4.45 -38.14 0.42
C TYR A 178 -4.48 -37.12 1.57
N PHE A 179 -5.54 -36.29 1.66
CA PHE A 179 -5.65 -35.28 2.72
C PHE A 179 -5.76 -35.92 4.11
N ARG A 180 -6.49 -37.03 4.23
CA ARG A 180 -6.60 -37.77 5.49
C ARG A 180 -5.28 -38.44 5.90
N HIS A 181 -4.54 -39.01 4.95
CA HIS A 181 -3.18 -39.52 5.20
C HIS A 181 -2.20 -38.44 5.62
N ARG A 182 -2.45 -37.19 5.19
CA ARG A 182 -1.75 -36.00 5.66
C ARG A 182 -2.28 -35.47 6.97
N GLY A 183 -3.09 -36.23 7.72
CA GLY A 183 -3.59 -35.84 9.04
C GLY A 183 -4.66 -34.75 9.04
N LEU A 184 -5.17 -34.33 7.88
CA LEU A 184 -6.19 -33.29 7.82
C LEU A 184 -7.58 -33.83 8.17
N ARG A 185 -8.29 -33.12 9.05
CA ARG A 185 -9.68 -33.42 9.44
C ARG A 185 -10.64 -32.98 8.36
N ASP A 186 -11.77 -33.68 8.23
CA ASP A 186 -12.81 -33.36 7.25
C ASP A 186 -13.35 -31.91 7.41
N GLU A 187 -13.40 -31.37 8.64
CA GLU A 187 -13.79 -29.99 8.92
C GLU A 187 -12.80 -28.99 8.31
N THR A 188 -11.49 -29.26 8.45
CA THR A 188 -10.42 -28.43 7.89
C THR A 188 -10.43 -28.47 6.37
N ILE A 189 -10.61 -29.67 5.78
CA ILE A 189 -10.73 -29.87 4.34
C ILE A 189 -11.89 -29.03 3.78
N ARG A 190 -13.05 -29.07 4.42
CA ARG A 190 -14.22 -28.27 4.02
C ARG A 190 -14.01 -26.78 4.25
N LYS A 191 -13.42 -26.39 5.37
CA LYS A 191 -13.17 -24.98 5.70
C LYS A 191 -12.26 -24.29 4.71
N PHE A 192 -11.20 -24.97 4.28
CA PHE A 192 -10.26 -24.46 3.27
C PHE A 192 -10.76 -24.72 1.84
N CYS A 193 -11.95 -25.30 1.67
CA CYS A 193 -12.55 -25.64 0.38
C CYS A 193 -11.59 -26.44 -0.51
N LEU A 194 -10.84 -27.39 0.08
CA LEU A 194 -9.91 -28.22 -0.67
C LEU A 194 -10.63 -29.06 -1.70
N GLY A 195 -9.98 -29.30 -2.83
CA GLY A 195 -10.60 -29.96 -3.97
C GLY A 195 -9.73 -31.05 -4.60
N TYR A 196 -10.29 -31.68 -5.63
CA TYR A 196 -9.58 -32.63 -6.48
C TYR A 196 -9.94 -32.43 -7.95
N SER A 197 -8.96 -32.45 -8.80
CA SER A 197 -9.13 -32.46 -10.25
C SER A 197 -8.79 -33.85 -10.79
N PRO A 198 -9.71 -34.53 -11.53
CA PRO A 198 -9.51 -35.87 -12.05
C PRO A 198 -8.31 -35.99 -13.00
N GLU A 199 -7.84 -37.22 -13.24
CA GLU A 199 -6.74 -37.48 -14.17
C GLU A 199 -7.08 -37.13 -15.63
N ARG A 200 -8.34 -37.10 -15.97
CA ARG A 200 -8.80 -36.71 -17.30
C ARG A 200 -8.55 -35.22 -17.55
N ARG A 201 -7.87 -34.95 -18.67
CA ARG A 201 -7.33 -33.60 -19.00
C ARG A 201 -8.36 -32.56 -19.45
N ASP A 202 -9.62 -32.90 -19.61
CA ASP A 202 -10.66 -32.04 -20.16
C ASP A 202 -11.96 -32.06 -19.34
N SER A 203 -11.93 -32.55 -18.12
CA SER A 203 -13.11 -32.75 -17.28
C SER A 203 -13.76 -31.43 -16.88
N LEU A 204 -13.01 -30.49 -16.29
CA LEU A 204 -13.50 -29.17 -15.95
C LEU A 204 -13.85 -28.37 -17.20
N ALA A 205 -12.97 -28.39 -18.24
CA ALA A 205 -13.20 -27.66 -19.47
C ALA A 205 -14.53 -28.04 -20.14
N LYS A 206 -14.84 -29.34 -20.25
CA LYS A 206 -16.11 -29.82 -20.80
C LYS A 206 -17.30 -29.46 -19.94
N THR A 207 -17.20 -29.60 -18.63
CA THR A 207 -18.28 -29.36 -17.70
C THR A 207 -18.62 -27.86 -17.65
N ALA A 208 -17.63 -26.98 -17.61
CA ALA A 208 -17.81 -25.53 -17.62
C ALA A 208 -18.39 -25.05 -18.96
N THR A 209 -17.89 -25.55 -20.08
CA THR A 209 -18.42 -25.21 -21.42
C THR A 209 -19.88 -25.67 -21.57
N ALA A 210 -20.22 -26.90 -21.10
CA ALA A 210 -21.58 -27.42 -21.10
C ALA A 210 -22.52 -26.60 -20.17
N ALA A 211 -21.98 -26.00 -19.10
CA ALA A 211 -22.70 -25.07 -18.22
C ALA A 211 -22.90 -23.67 -18.83
N GLY A 212 -22.38 -23.42 -20.04
CA GLY A 212 -22.59 -22.17 -20.79
C GLY A 212 -21.50 -21.09 -20.57
N TYR A 213 -20.38 -21.41 -19.90
CA TYR A 213 -19.29 -20.47 -19.73
C TYR A 213 -18.49 -20.33 -21.02
N ASN A 214 -18.08 -19.08 -21.33
CA ASN A 214 -17.27 -18.79 -22.53
C ASN A 214 -15.87 -19.44 -22.41
N PRO A 215 -15.46 -20.26 -23.40
CA PRO A 215 -14.17 -20.93 -23.43
C PRO A 215 -12.97 -19.99 -23.29
N GLU A 216 -13.01 -18.80 -23.88
CA GLU A 216 -11.94 -17.79 -23.79
C GLU A 216 -11.80 -17.27 -22.35
N LEU A 217 -12.92 -17.01 -21.67
CA LEU A 217 -12.90 -16.55 -20.28
C LEU A 217 -12.45 -17.66 -19.33
N ILE A 218 -12.82 -18.95 -19.62
CA ILE A 218 -12.30 -20.08 -18.86
C ILE A 218 -10.77 -20.15 -18.97
N ALA A 219 -10.20 -19.96 -20.18
CA ALA A 219 -8.75 -19.93 -20.38
C ALA A 219 -8.09 -18.73 -19.65
N LYS A 220 -8.72 -17.55 -19.67
CA LYS A 220 -8.22 -16.35 -18.97
C LYS A 220 -8.14 -16.50 -17.45
N THR A 221 -8.99 -17.32 -16.81
CA THR A 221 -8.83 -17.63 -15.37
C THR A 221 -7.61 -18.46 -15.05
N GLY A 222 -7.03 -19.14 -16.06
CA GLY A 222 -5.90 -20.04 -15.91
C GLY A 222 -6.24 -21.38 -15.26
N VAL A 223 -7.51 -21.73 -15.01
CA VAL A 223 -7.91 -23.08 -14.59
C VAL A 223 -7.83 -24.08 -15.73
N CYS A 224 -8.01 -23.58 -16.96
CA CYS A 224 -7.75 -24.31 -18.20
C CYS A 224 -6.79 -23.49 -19.09
N TYR A 225 -6.30 -24.12 -20.16
CA TYR A 225 -5.50 -23.46 -21.18
C TYR A 225 -5.92 -23.97 -22.57
N SER A 226 -5.77 -23.12 -23.59
CA SER A 226 -6.01 -23.49 -24.96
C SER A 226 -4.78 -24.17 -25.55
N THR A 227 -4.97 -25.32 -26.21
CA THR A 227 -3.93 -25.98 -27.00
C THR A 227 -3.82 -25.32 -28.39
N GLU A 228 -2.76 -25.65 -29.14
CA GLU A 228 -2.57 -25.13 -30.52
C GLU A 228 -3.75 -25.45 -31.43
N ASP A 229 -4.44 -26.58 -31.19
CA ASP A 229 -5.65 -26.98 -31.91
C ASP A 229 -6.93 -26.26 -31.45
N GLY A 230 -6.83 -25.25 -30.58
CA GLY A 230 -7.96 -24.50 -30.03
C GLY A 230 -8.83 -25.26 -28.99
N ARG A 231 -8.42 -26.43 -28.54
CA ARG A 231 -9.12 -27.22 -27.52
C ARG A 231 -8.73 -26.74 -26.14
N LEU A 232 -9.69 -26.66 -25.22
CA LEU A 232 -9.44 -26.40 -23.80
C LEU A 232 -8.97 -27.68 -23.08
N GLN A 233 -7.94 -27.52 -22.26
CA GLN A 233 -7.45 -28.56 -21.35
C GLN A 233 -7.32 -28.04 -19.94
N ASP A 234 -7.59 -28.92 -18.96
CA ASP A 234 -7.50 -28.63 -17.54
C ASP A 234 -6.04 -28.46 -17.12
N ARG A 235 -5.71 -27.37 -16.42
CA ARG A 235 -4.34 -27.13 -15.92
C ARG A 235 -3.98 -28.05 -14.76
N PHE A 236 -4.95 -28.42 -13.94
CA PHE A 236 -4.75 -29.09 -12.66
C PHE A 236 -5.11 -30.58 -12.68
N TRP A 237 -5.20 -31.20 -13.86
CA TRP A 237 -5.56 -32.62 -13.99
C TRP A 237 -4.68 -33.52 -13.10
N GLY A 238 -5.29 -34.50 -12.41
CA GLY A 238 -4.61 -35.48 -11.53
C GLY A 238 -4.02 -34.84 -10.27
N ARG A 239 -4.59 -33.75 -9.75
CA ARG A 239 -4.04 -33.00 -8.62
C ARG A 239 -5.07 -32.76 -7.52
N VAL A 240 -4.59 -32.71 -6.27
CA VAL A 240 -5.33 -32.07 -5.17
C VAL A 240 -5.20 -30.55 -5.27
N ILE A 241 -6.26 -29.85 -4.91
CA ILE A 241 -6.45 -28.41 -5.20
C ILE A 241 -6.52 -27.61 -3.90
N PHE A 242 -5.80 -26.49 -3.90
CA PHE A 242 -5.73 -25.50 -2.84
C PHE A 242 -6.24 -24.15 -3.40
N PRO A 243 -7.44 -23.69 -3.03
CA PRO A 243 -7.97 -22.41 -3.51
C PRO A 243 -7.28 -21.23 -2.85
N VAL A 244 -6.93 -20.20 -3.64
CA VAL A 244 -6.35 -18.95 -3.18
C VAL A 244 -7.47 -17.91 -3.09
N HIS A 245 -7.60 -17.26 -1.92
CA HIS A 245 -8.66 -16.30 -1.65
C HIS A 245 -8.13 -14.87 -1.59
N THR A 246 -8.94 -13.91 -2.01
CA THR A 246 -8.76 -12.51 -1.64
C THR A 246 -8.92 -12.30 -0.14
N ILE A 247 -8.59 -11.12 0.38
CA ILE A 247 -8.86 -10.73 1.76
C ILE A 247 -10.38 -10.80 2.09
N SER A 248 -11.25 -10.57 1.10
CA SER A 248 -12.71 -10.63 1.24
C SER A 248 -13.29 -12.05 1.09
N GLY A 249 -12.48 -13.06 0.75
CA GLY A 249 -12.88 -14.46 0.65
C GLY A 249 -13.34 -14.91 -0.75
N LYS A 250 -13.21 -14.06 -1.79
CA LYS A 250 -13.45 -14.49 -3.18
C LYS A 250 -12.26 -15.33 -3.67
N VAL A 251 -12.53 -16.40 -4.41
CA VAL A 251 -11.47 -17.24 -4.99
C VAL A 251 -10.94 -16.62 -6.26
N VAL A 252 -9.63 -16.42 -6.33
CA VAL A 252 -8.92 -15.78 -7.45
C VAL A 252 -8.02 -16.72 -8.21
N ALA A 253 -7.53 -17.78 -7.56
CA ALA A 253 -6.56 -18.69 -8.14
C ALA A 253 -6.60 -20.06 -7.43
N PHE A 254 -5.82 -20.99 -7.96
CA PHE A 254 -5.66 -22.33 -7.39
C PHE A 254 -4.20 -22.76 -7.40
N GLY A 255 -3.82 -23.51 -6.37
CA GLY A 255 -2.60 -24.34 -6.37
C GLY A 255 -2.98 -25.79 -6.55
N GLY A 256 -2.19 -26.56 -7.29
CA GLY A 256 -2.45 -27.98 -7.52
C GLY A 256 -1.21 -28.83 -7.23
N ARG A 257 -1.30 -29.82 -6.31
CA ARG A 257 -0.23 -30.77 -6.01
C ARG A 257 -0.48 -32.10 -6.71
N VAL A 258 0.50 -32.58 -7.48
CA VAL A 258 0.44 -33.90 -8.10
C VAL A 258 0.61 -34.98 -7.03
N LEU A 259 -0.15 -36.08 -7.17
CA LEU A 259 -0.09 -37.23 -6.25
C LEU A 259 0.77 -38.37 -6.76
N GLN A 260 0.91 -38.50 -8.07
CA GLN A 260 1.75 -39.52 -8.69
C GLN A 260 3.22 -39.09 -8.70
N THR A 261 4.11 -40.00 -8.34
CA THR A 261 5.57 -39.83 -8.35
C THR A 261 6.15 -39.95 -9.77
N ASN A 262 5.64 -39.16 -10.71
CA ASN A 262 6.25 -39.06 -12.03
C ASN A 262 7.39 -38.02 -12.00
N ALA A 263 8.63 -38.48 -12.16
CA ALA A 263 9.84 -37.64 -12.09
C ALA A 263 9.91 -36.46 -13.07
N LYS A 264 8.96 -36.34 -14.00
CA LYS A 264 8.89 -35.27 -15.01
C LYS A 264 7.84 -34.19 -14.71
N ALA A 265 6.92 -34.37 -13.75
CA ALA A 265 5.88 -33.40 -13.45
C ALA A 265 6.26 -32.54 -12.24
N ALA A 266 6.09 -31.22 -12.33
CA ALA A 266 6.27 -30.32 -11.20
C ALA A 266 5.36 -30.74 -10.03
N LYS A 267 5.93 -30.84 -8.82
CA LYS A 267 5.23 -31.24 -7.60
C LYS A 267 4.03 -30.33 -7.34
N TYR A 268 4.20 -29.02 -7.49
CA TYR A 268 3.15 -28.01 -7.40
C TYR A 268 3.05 -27.22 -8.70
N VAL A 269 1.82 -26.88 -9.09
CA VAL A 269 1.49 -25.95 -10.18
C VAL A 269 0.51 -24.95 -9.62
N ASN A 270 0.73 -23.65 -9.90
CA ASN A 270 -0.17 -22.56 -9.52
C ASN A 270 -0.88 -22.00 -10.75
N SER A 271 -2.02 -21.31 -10.52
CA SER A 271 -2.62 -20.47 -11.58
C SER A 271 -1.60 -19.48 -12.10
N PRO A 272 -1.63 -19.16 -13.40
CA PRO A 272 -0.86 -18.06 -13.96
C PRO A 272 -1.41 -16.71 -13.49
N GLU A 273 -0.70 -15.64 -13.80
CA GLU A 273 -1.20 -14.26 -13.66
C GLU A 273 -2.47 -14.07 -14.48
N SER A 274 -3.40 -13.28 -13.97
CA SER A 274 -4.66 -12.94 -14.65
C SER A 274 -5.18 -11.58 -14.20
N GLU A 275 -6.21 -11.05 -14.84
CA GLU A 275 -6.85 -9.78 -14.48
C GLU A 275 -7.38 -9.72 -13.02
N ILE A 276 -7.58 -10.88 -12.37
CA ILE A 276 -8.05 -10.98 -10.97
C ILE A 276 -7.02 -11.59 -10.01
N TYR A 277 -5.88 -12.03 -10.50
CA TYR A 277 -4.85 -12.70 -9.70
C TYR A 277 -3.45 -12.28 -10.08
N HIS A 278 -2.78 -11.57 -9.16
CA HIS A 278 -1.36 -11.30 -9.21
C HIS A 278 -0.71 -11.99 -8.02
N LYS A 279 0.16 -12.97 -8.29
CA LYS A 279 0.77 -13.80 -7.25
C LYS A 279 1.56 -12.97 -6.24
N SER A 280 2.14 -11.86 -6.69
CA SER A 280 2.85 -10.88 -5.87
C SER A 280 1.97 -10.20 -4.81
N ASP A 281 0.65 -10.20 -5.00
CA ASP A 281 -0.31 -9.44 -4.18
C ASP A 281 -1.26 -10.34 -3.39
N HIS A 282 -0.93 -11.64 -3.28
CA HIS A 282 -1.77 -12.58 -2.56
C HIS A 282 -0.93 -13.45 -1.61
N LEU A 283 -1.48 -13.73 -0.43
CA LEU A 283 -0.92 -14.66 0.55
C LEU A 283 -1.94 -15.77 0.81
N TYR A 284 -1.49 -17.01 0.74
CA TYR A 284 -2.35 -18.14 1.08
C TYR A 284 -2.69 -18.15 2.56
N GLY A 285 -3.93 -18.42 2.87
CA GLY A 285 -4.42 -18.48 4.25
C GLY A 285 -4.82 -17.13 4.85
N LEU A 286 -4.47 -15.99 4.24
CA LEU A 286 -4.70 -14.66 4.82
C LEU A 286 -6.19 -14.38 5.12
N TYR A 287 -7.10 -14.84 4.26
CA TYR A 287 -8.55 -14.73 4.50
C TYR A 287 -8.95 -15.35 5.84
N PHE A 288 -8.40 -16.51 6.17
CA PHE A 288 -8.72 -17.23 7.41
C PHE A 288 -7.93 -16.67 8.61
N ALA A 289 -6.72 -16.16 8.36
CA ALA A 289 -5.75 -15.75 9.39
C ALA A 289 -5.93 -14.31 9.89
N LYS A 290 -6.53 -13.43 9.10
CA LYS A 290 -6.55 -11.96 9.34
C LYS A 290 -7.04 -11.55 10.74
N GLN A 291 -8.08 -12.19 11.26
CA GLN A 291 -8.60 -11.89 12.60
C GLN A 291 -7.63 -12.34 13.70
N ALA A 292 -7.08 -13.55 13.57
CA ALA A 292 -6.10 -14.08 14.51
C ALA A 292 -4.78 -13.27 14.48
N ILE A 293 -4.36 -12.77 13.31
CA ILE A 293 -3.21 -11.87 13.16
C ILE A 293 -3.45 -10.59 13.96
N MET A 294 -4.60 -9.95 13.80
CA MET A 294 -4.95 -8.74 14.55
C MET A 294 -5.05 -8.97 16.05
N GLN A 295 -5.67 -10.08 16.48
CA GLN A 295 -5.87 -10.40 17.89
C GLN A 295 -4.55 -10.71 18.61
N LYS A 296 -3.64 -11.43 17.94
CA LYS A 296 -2.33 -11.80 18.49
C LYS A 296 -1.24 -10.76 18.21
N ASP A 297 -1.56 -9.72 17.44
CA ASP A 297 -0.61 -8.72 16.89
C ASP A 297 0.66 -9.37 16.33
N ARG A 298 0.48 -10.50 15.62
CA ARG A 298 1.57 -11.28 15.04
C ARG A 298 1.10 -12.09 13.85
N CYS A 299 1.85 -12.06 12.75
CA CYS A 299 1.70 -12.93 11.59
C CYS A 299 2.81 -13.99 11.59
N ILE A 300 2.45 -15.25 11.44
CA ILE A 300 3.40 -16.35 11.21
C ILE A 300 3.46 -16.59 9.72
N LEU A 301 4.65 -16.52 9.12
CA LEU A 301 4.88 -16.76 7.70
C LEU A 301 5.60 -18.10 7.52
N VAL A 302 4.99 -18.98 6.72
CA VAL A 302 5.50 -20.29 6.32
C VAL A 302 5.63 -20.36 4.79
N GLU A 303 6.11 -21.49 4.24
CA GLU A 303 6.39 -21.59 2.80
C GLU A 303 5.21 -22.11 1.99
N GLY A 304 4.50 -23.13 2.46
CA GLY A 304 3.59 -23.95 1.67
C GLY A 304 2.12 -23.94 2.12
N TYR A 305 1.28 -24.51 1.26
CA TYR A 305 -0.15 -24.65 1.50
C TYR A 305 -0.47 -25.53 2.70
N LEU A 306 0.19 -26.70 2.78
CA LEU A 306 -0.05 -27.66 3.86
C LEU A 306 0.42 -27.14 5.20
N ASP A 307 1.53 -26.40 5.23
CA ASP A 307 2.03 -25.79 6.46
C ASP A 307 0.97 -24.86 7.09
N VAL A 308 0.35 -24.02 6.24
CA VAL A 308 -0.75 -23.15 6.71
C VAL A 308 -1.92 -23.96 7.24
N ILE A 309 -2.34 -25.00 6.51
CA ILE A 309 -3.54 -25.75 6.85
C ILE A 309 -3.32 -26.57 8.13
N SER A 310 -2.17 -27.23 8.28
CA SER A 310 -1.84 -28.04 9.46
C SER A 310 -1.61 -27.17 10.69
N MET A 311 -0.88 -26.08 10.58
CA MET A 311 -0.75 -25.07 11.65
C MET A 311 -2.11 -24.52 12.08
N TYR A 312 -2.96 -24.16 11.10
CA TYR A 312 -4.31 -23.69 11.39
C TYR A 312 -5.14 -24.75 12.13
N GLN A 313 -5.09 -25.99 11.68
CA GLN A 313 -5.76 -27.13 12.32
C GLN A 313 -5.26 -27.40 13.73
N ALA A 314 -3.96 -27.21 13.99
CA ALA A 314 -3.35 -27.27 15.31
C ALA A 314 -3.66 -26.07 16.22
N GLY A 315 -4.50 -25.11 15.76
CA GLY A 315 -4.91 -23.95 16.55
C GLY A 315 -4.06 -22.68 16.33
N ILE A 316 -2.99 -22.75 15.55
CA ILE A 316 -2.16 -21.61 15.19
C ILE A 316 -2.79 -20.90 13.97
N GLN A 317 -3.82 -20.09 14.22
CA GLN A 317 -4.65 -19.51 13.17
C GLN A 317 -4.07 -18.27 12.48
N ASN A 318 -3.06 -17.62 13.06
CA ASN A 318 -2.40 -16.41 12.53
C ASN A 318 -1.27 -16.73 11.55
N VAL A 319 -1.43 -17.74 10.71
CA VAL A 319 -0.43 -18.28 9.78
C VAL A 319 -0.82 -18.05 8.33
N VAL A 320 0.16 -17.65 7.50
CA VAL A 320 0.03 -17.41 6.06
C VAL A 320 1.24 -17.95 5.29
N ALA A 321 1.11 -18.17 3.97
CA ALA A 321 2.23 -18.59 3.13
C ALA A 321 2.36 -17.74 1.86
N SER A 322 3.61 -17.58 1.40
CA SER A 322 3.95 -16.99 0.09
C SER A 322 3.70 -17.94 -1.09
N SER A 323 3.49 -19.24 -0.80
CA SER A 323 3.09 -20.31 -1.74
C SER A 323 4.05 -20.52 -2.90
N GLY A 324 5.34 -20.76 -2.59
CA GLY A 324 6.36 -21.17 -3.57
C GLY A 324 6.90 -20.02 -4.42
N THR A 325 6.91 -18.81 -3.90
CA THR A 325 7.66 -17.66 -4.42
C THR A 325 8.45 -17.01 -3.29
N SER A 326 9.52 -16.31 -3.66
CA SER A 326 10.13 -15.35 -2.73
C SER A 326 9.09 -14.32 -2.31
N LEU A 327 9.13 -13.90 -1.06
CA LEU A 327 8.25 -12.88 -0.51
C LEU A 327 8.37 -11.57 -1.32
N THR A 328 7.24 -10.93 -1.61
CA THR A 328 7.19 -9.69 -2.41
C THR A 328 6.76 -8.50 -1.56
N THR A 329 7.07 -7.28 -2.03
CA THR A 329 6.63 -6.04 -1.38
C THR A 329 5.10 -5.95 -1.28
N GLY A 330 4.35 -6.42 -2.29
CA GLY A 330 2.89 -6.49 -2.25
C GLY A 330 2.38 -7.38 -1.12
N GLN A 331 2.94 -8.57 -0.96
CA GLN A 331 2.62 -9.51 0.12
C GLN A 331 2.98 -8.94 1.51
N ILE A 332 4.12 -8.25 1.63
CA ILE A 332 4.53 -7.60 2.89
C ILE A 332 3.52 -6.52 3.28
N ARG A 333 3.11 -5.68 2.34
CA ARG A 333 2.10 -4.64 2.57
C ARG A 333 0.74 -5.20 2.97
N LEU A 334 0.38 -6.39 2.48
CA LEU A 334 -0.83 -7.08 2.94
C LEU A 334 -0.74 -7.46 4.42
N ILE A 335 0.39 -8.01 4.88
CA ILE A 335 0.60 -8.33 6.30
C ILE A 335 0.60 -7.04 7.14
N HIS A 336 1.28 -6.00 6.65
CA HIS A 336 1.42 -4.71 7.33
C HIS A 336 0.07 -4.02 7.63
N ARG A 337 -0.98 -4.33 6.88
CA ARG A 337 -2.36 -3.86 7.18
C ARG A 337 -2.89 -4.38 8.50
N PHE A 338 -2.41 -5.51 9.00
CA PHE A 338 -2.95 -6.21 10.16
C PHE A 338 -1.99 -6.21 11.35
N THR A 339 -0.69 -6.22 11.12
CA THR A 339 0.35 -6.21 12.17
C THR A 339 1.69 -5.75 11.62
N ASN A 340 2.53 -5.19 12.51
CA ASN A 340 3.94 -4.91 12.21
C ASN A 340 4.87 -6.07 12.58
N ASN A 341 4.36 -7.12 13.24
CA ASN A 341 5.16 -8.19 13.81
C ASN A 341 5.04 -9.47 12.97
N VAL A 342 6.14 -9.92 12.39
CA VAL A 342 6.22 -11.15 11.59
C VAL A 342 7.14 -12.15 12.26
N THR A 343 6.69 -13.39 12.37
CA THR A 343 7.51 -14.53 12.76
C THR A 343 7.66 -15.46 11.56
N LEU A 344 8.88 -15.61 11.09
CA LEU A 344 9.22 -16.54 10.03
C LEU A 344 9.47 -17.91 10.66
N LEU A 345 8.73 -18.90 10.22
CA LEU A 345 8.86 -20.28 10.68
C LEU A 345 9.44 -21.11 9.53
N TYR A 346 10.67 -21.53 9.68
CA TYR A 346 11.42 -22.28 8.69
C TYR A 346 11.64 -23.74 9.08
N ASP A 347 11.72 -24.57 8.07
CA ASP A 347 12.18 -25.94 8.19
C ASP A 347 13.58 -25.99 8.83
N GLY A 348 13.91 -27.07 9.52
CA GLY A 348 15.22 -27.25 10.14
C GLY A 348 16.40 -27.39 9.15
N ASP A 349 16.18 -27.16 7.86
CA ASP A 349 17.18 -27.30 6.79
C ASP A 349 17.96 -25.98 6.57
N LYS A 350 19.26 -26.02 6.87
CA LYS A 350 20.19 -24.90 6.71
C LYS A 350 20.30 -24.36 5.26
N ALA A 351 20.07 -25.18 4.25
CA ALA A 351 20.19 -24.77 2.85
C ALA A 351 19.01 -23.87 2.40
N GLY A 352 17.79 -24.21 2.82
CA GLY A 352 16.58 -23.42 2.57
C GLY A 352 16.63 -22.03 3.21
N ILE A 353 17.20 -21.93 4.41
CA ILE A 353 17.34 -20.70 5.18
C ILE A 353 18.13 -19.61 4.42
N LYS A 354 19.23 -19.98 3.76
CA LYS A 354 20.06 -19.01 2.99
C LYS A 354 19.33 -18.39 1.81
N ALA A 355 18.50 -19.17 1.13
CA ALA A 355 17.69 -18.67 0.01
C ALA A 355 16.63 -17.66 0.50
N SER A 356 16.11 -17.89 1.69
CA SER A 356 15.04 -17.10 2.30
C SER A 356 15.53 -15.76 2.88
N ILE A 357 16.79 -15.66 3.33
CA ILE A 357 17.38 -14.44 3.91
C ILE A 357 17.26 -13.22 2.98
N ARG A 358 17.32 -13.41 1.66
CA ARG A 358 17.15 -12.30 0.70
C ARG A 358 15.78 -11.64 0.72
N GLY A 359 14.72 -12.41 1.02
CA GLY A 359 13.35 -11.89 1.16
C GLY A 359 13.11 -11.10 2.44
N ILE A 360 13.95 -11.30 3.45
CA ILE A 360 13.77 -10.71 4.79
C ILE A 360 14.22 -9.24 4.83
N ASP A 361 15.25 -8.88 4.06
CA ASP A 361 15.69 -7.48 3.99
C ASP A 361 14.54 -6.56 3.50
N MET A 362 13.63 -7.06 2.65
CA MET A 362 12.42 -6.32 2.23
C MET A 362 11.41 -6.09 3.36
N LEU A 363 11.26 -7.05 4.28
CA LEU A 363 10.43 -6.86 5.47
C LEU A 363 11.02 -5.79 6.40
N LEU A 364 12.35 -5.77 6.58
CA LEU A 364 13.03 -4.73 7.34
C LEU A 364 12.89 -3.35 6.69
N GLU A 365 12.97 -3.29 5.37
CA GLU A 365 12.82 -2.07 4.57
C GLU A 365 11.42 -1.45 4.70
N GLU A 366 10.37 -2.28 4.76
CA GLU A 366 8.98 -1.86 5.03
C GLU A 366 8.73 -1.59 6.54
N GLY A 367 9.77 -1.65 7.39
CA GLY A 367 9.71 -1.29 8.81
C GLY A 367 9.06 -2.32 9.73
N MET A 368 9.01 -3.58 9.33
CA MET A 368 8.43 -4.66 10.12
C MET A 368 9.39 -5.21 11.19
N ASN A 369 8.84 -5.68 12.29
CA ASN A 369 9.56 -6.38 13.35
C ASN A 369 9.62 -7.87 13.01
N ILE A 370 10.82 -8.42 12.87
CA ILE A 370 11.01 -9.78 12.35
C ILE A 370 11.64 -10.67 13.41
N ASN A 371 10.96 -11.75 13.71
CA ASN A 371 11.52 -12.87 14.45
C ASN A 371 11.65 -14.09 13.55
N VAL A 372 12.63 -14.91 13.79
CA VAL A 372 12.85 -16.19 13.11
C VAL A 372 12.77 -17.32 14.14
N VAL A 373 12.11 -18.38 13.74
CA VAL A 373 12.05 -19.64 14.49
C VAL A 373 12.50 -20.75 13.53
N LEU A 374 13.47 -21.53 13.96
CA LEU A 374 13.85 -22.77 13.28
C LEU A 374 13.18 -23.94 13.98
N LEU A 375 12.57 -24.82 13.20
CA LEU A 375 12.09 -26.10 13.70
C LEU A 375 13.25 -27.08 13.95
N PRO A 376 13.03 -28.14 14.72
CA PRO A 376 14.03 -29.21 14.88
C PRO A 376 14.45 -29.81 13.52
N GLU A 377 15.68 -30.34 13.46
CA GLU A 377 16.20 -30.94 12.24
C GLU A 377 15.28 -32.09 11.74
N GLY A 378 14.90 -32.02 10.47
CA GLY A 378 13.99 -32.99 9.82
C GLY A 378 12.48 -32.69 10.00
N GLU A 379 12.12 -31.65 10.73
CA GLU A 379 10.73 -31.21 10.88
C GLU A 379 10.43 -30.00 9.98
N ASP A 380 9.24 -30.03 9.36
CA ASP A 380 8.61 -28.88 8.70
C ASP A 380 7.38 -28.42 9.50
N PRO A 381 6.79 -27.25 9.23
CA PRO A 381 5.62 -26.76 9.96
C PRO A 381 4.41 -27.70 9.88
N ASP A 382 4.25 -28.45 8.79
CA ASP A 382 3.20 -29.46 8.60
C ASP A 382 3.39 -30.62 9.58
N SER A 383 4.58 -31.27 9.60
CA SER A 383 4.88 -32.42 10.48
C SER A 383 4.89 -32.03 11.94
N TYR A 384 5.47 -30.86 12.27
CA TYR A 384 5.55 -30.38 13.65
C TYR A 384 4.16 -30.09 14.23
N ALA A 385 3.27 -29.44 13.44
CA ALA A 385 1.91 -29.18 13.86
C ALA A 385 1.04 -30.44 14.04
N GLN A 386 1.37 -31.53 13.35
CA GLN A 386 0.65 -32.81 13.48
C GLN A 386 1.09 -33.62 14.72
N SER A 387 2.32 -33.47 15.14
CA SER A 387 2.92 -34.27 16.23
C SER A 387 2.83 -33.60 17.62
N HIS A 388 2.47 -32.31 17.68
CA HIS A 388 2.44 -31.53 18.92
C HIS A 388 1.07 -30.88 19.16
N SER A 389 0.76 -30.63 20.44
CA SER A 389 -0.45 -29.87 20.82
C SER A 389 -0.30 -28.39 20.49
N THR A 390 -1.42 -27.66 20.47
CA THR A 390 -1.45 -26.20 20.25
C THR A 390 -0.52 -25.45 21.21
N GLU A 391 -0.58 -25.85 22.49
CA GLU A 391 0.21 -25.25 23.57
C GLU A 391 1.70 -25.51 23.39
N GLU A 392 2.09 -26.70 22.96
CA GLU A 392 3.49 -27.06 22.70
C GLU A 392 4.05 -26.29 21.53
N VAL A 393 3.29 -26.18 20.43
CA VAL A 393 3.69 -25.40 19.24
C VAL A 393 3.84 -23.92 19.61
N GLU A 394 2.88 -23.32 20.32
CA GLU A 394 2.98 -21.91 20.74
C GLU A 394 4.16 -21.68 21.68
N GLN A 395 4.36 -22.57 22.67
CA GLN A 395 5.50 -22.49 23.60
C GLN A 395 6.84 -22.65 22.86
N TYR A 396 6.91 -23.54 21.88
CA TYR A 396 8.12 -23.71 21.08
C TYR A 396 8.44 -22.44 20.30
N ILE A 397 7.46 -21.85 19.61
CA ILE A 397 7.62 -20.59 18.86
C ILE A 397 8.08 -19.47 19.82
N GLU A 398 7.46 -19.32 20.98
CA GLU A 398 7.81 -18.26 21.94
C GLU A 398 9.21 -18.41 22.52
N ARG A 399 9.64 -19.64 22.84
CA ARG A 399 10.97 -19.92 23.44
C ARG A 399 12.10 -19.80 22.42
N ASN A 400 11.84 -20.15 21.18
CA ASN A 400 12.88 -20.25 20.14
C ASN A 400 12.88 -19.06 19.17
N LYS A 401 11.98 -18.08 19.34
CA LYS A 401 12.00 -16.88 18.51
C LYS A 401 13.26 -16.06 18.75
N VAL A 402 13.96 -15.77 17.68
CA VAL A 402 15.18 -14.97 17.68
C VAL A 402 14.97 -13.79 16.76
N ASP A 403 15.37 -12.60 17.21
CA ASP A 403 15.41 -11.41 16.33
C ASP A 403 16.23 -11.70 15.07
N PHE A 404 15.77 -11.22 13.93
CA PHE A 404 16.38 -11.54 12.63
C PHE A 404 17.85 -11.14 12.53
N ILE A 405 18.22 -9.95 13.01
CA ILE A 405 19.62 -9.51 12.92
C ILE A 405 20.52 -10.43 13.75
N ARG A 406 20.09 -10.80 14.95
CA ARG A 406 20.79 -11.76 15.79
C ARG A 406 20.86 -13.15 15.12
N PHE A 407 19.75 -13.59 14.52
CA PHE A 407 19.68 -14.86 13.81
C PHE A 407 20.67 -14.89 12.63
N LYS A 408 20.64 -13.86 11.77
CA LYS A 408 21.55 -13.72 10.61
C LYS A 408 23.01 -13.69 11.05
N THR A 409 23.31 -12.94 12.11
CA THR A 409 24.66 -12.83 12.65
C THR A 409 25.17 -14.19 13.13
N ASN A 410 24.38 -14.93 13.92
CA ASN A 410 24.78 -16.26 14.42
C ASN A 410 24.98 -17.25 13.28
N LEU A 411 24.04 -17.31 12.32
CA LEU A 411 24.12 -18.21 11.18
C LEU A 411 25.39 -18.01 10.35
N LEU A 412 25.77 -16.75 10.10
CA LEU A 412 26.96 -16.42 9.35
C LEU A 412 28.25 -16.62 10.17
N MET A 413 28.21 -16.42 11.49
CA MET A 413 29.35 -16.68 12.38
C MET A 413 29.75 -18.15 12.39
N ASP A 414 28.77 -19.08 12.40
CA ASP A 414 29.02 -20.52 12.40
C ASP A 414 29.77 -20.99 11.14
N GLU A 415 29.70 -20.24 10.02
CA GLU A 415 30.33 -20.59 8.75
C GLU A 415 31.73 -20.01 8.55
N VAL A 416 32.03 -18.93 9.26
CA VAL A 416 33.21 -18.11 8.96
C VAL A 416 34.46 -18.58 9.70
N GLY A 417 34.31 -19.16 10.89
CA GLY A 417 35.45 -19.54 11.72
C GLY A 417 36.36 -18.34 12.03
N ASP A 418 37.68 -18.58 12.05
CA ASP A 418 38.70 -17.55 12.34
C ASP A 418 39.27 -16.85 11.10
N ASP A 419 38.67 -17.02 9.89
CA ASP A 419 39.14 -16.40 8.66
C ASP A 419 38.81 -14.90 8.64
N PRO A 420 39.80 -13.97 8.64
CA PRO A 420 39.57 -12.53 8.69
C PRO A 420 38.82 -11.98 7.47
N ILE A 421 39.03 -12.56 6.28
CA ILE A 421 38.37 -12.10 5.01
C ILE A 421 36.89 -12.47 5.05
N LYS A 422 36.59 -13.70 5.41
CA LYS A 422 35.19 -14.15 5.57
C LYS A 422 34.48 -13.36 6.67
N ARG A 423 35.18 -13.07 7.76
CA ARG A 423 34.66 -12.26 8.88
C ARG A 423 34.33 -10.83 8.46
N ALA A 424 35.17 -10.20 7.65
CA ALA A 424 34.86 -8.88 7.07
C ALA A 424 33.65 -8.93 6.14
N GLY A 425 33.51 -9.98 5.34
CA GLY A 425 32.32 -10.22 4.50
C GLY A 425 31.05 -10.35 5.33
N LEU A 426 31.08 -11.14 6.41
CA LEU A 426 29.98 -11.30 7.36
C LEU A 426 29.52 -9.96 7.95
N VAL A 427 30.46 -9.17 8.45
CA VAL A 427 30.17 -7.82 8.99
C VAL A 427 29.47 -6.98 7.92
N GLY A 428 29.98 -6.97 6.69
CA GLY A 428 29.38 -6.24 5.57
C GLY A 428 27.93 -6.68 5.28
N ASP A 429 27.64 -7.99 5.33
CA ASP A 429 26.28 -8.52 5.06
C ASP A 429 25.28 -8.22 6.17
N VAL A 430 25.73 -8.23 7.44
CA VAL A 430 24.89 -7.82 8.58
C VAL A 430 24.60 -6.32 8.53
N VAL A 431 25.64 -5.50 8.24
CA VAL A 431 25.49 -4.04 8.13
C VAL A 431 24.55 -3.66 7.00
N LYS A 432 24.56 -4.39 5.86
CA LYS A 432 23.57 -4.18 4.77
C LYS A 432 22.12 -4.34 5.27
N SER A 433 21.83 -5.37 6.05
CA SER A 433 20.49 -5.57 6.62
C SER A 433 20.13 -4.53 7.67
N ILE A 434 21.09 -4.06 8.47
CA ILE A 434 20.84 -2.96 9.41
C ILE A 434 20.56 -1.65 8.66
N ALA A 435 21.26 -1.40 7.57
CA ALA A 435 21.15 -0.17 6.79
C ALA A 435 19.74 0.03 6.17
N VAL A 436 18.98 -1.04 5.91
CA VAL A 436 17.61 -0.94 5.36
C VAL A 436 16.57 -0.60 6.41
N VAL A 437 16.84 -0.77 7.71
CA VAL A 437 15.90 -0.47 8.78
C VAL A 437 15.56 1.03 8.79
N PRO A 438 14.27 1.42 8.59
CA PRO A 438 13.90 2.84 8.49
C PRO A 438 14.05 3.58 9.82
N ASN A 439 13.65 2.94 10.92
CA ASN A 439 13.67 3.53 12.26
C ASN A 439 15.09 3.70 12.78
N GLU A 440 15.49 4.94 13.09
CA GLU A 440 16.84 5.29 13.51
C GLU A 440 17.22 4.71 14.87
N ILE A 441 16.28 4.72 15.81
CA ILE A 441 16.51 4.20 17.16
C ILE A 441 16.71 2.69 17.10
N LEU A 442 15.84 1.98 16.38
CA LEU A 442 15.95 0.53 16.20
C LEU A 442 17.25 0.15 15.49
N ARG A 443 17.64 0.93 14.49
CA ARG A 443 18.91 0.75 13.76
C ARG A 443 20.12 0.92 14.68
N SER A 444 20.11 1.94 15.55
CA SER A 444 21.17 2.15 16.54
C SER A 444 21.27 0.99 17.54
N GLU A 445 20.14 0.48 18.03
CA GLU A 445 20.12 -0.69 18.89
C GLU A 445 20.67 -1.96 18.21
N TYR A 446 20.36 -2.17 16.91
CA TYR A 446 20.94 -3.26 16.15
C TYR A 446 22.45 -3.11 15.95
N ILE A 447 22.94 -1.88 15.68
CA ILE A 447 24.38 -1.60 15.57
C ILE A 447 25.09 -1.97 16.88
N LYS A 448 24.56 -1.52 18.02
CA LYS A 448 25.10 -1.84 19.34
C LYS A 448 25.17 -3.35 19.61
N LYS A 449 24.06 -4.05 19.37
CA LYS A 449 24.01 -5.52 19.53
C LYS A 449 25.02 -6.22 18.62
N CYS A 450 25.15 -5.80 17.37
CA CYS A 450 26.10 -6.36 16.42
C CYS A 450 27.56 -6.05 16.82
N SER A 451 27.86 -4.86 17.36
CA SER A 451 29.16 -4.50 17.90
C SER A 451 29.57 -5.50 18.99
N ASP A 452 28.67 -5.80 19.93
CA ASP A 452 28.90 -6.74 21.03
C ASP A 452 29.12 -8.19 20.53
N MET A 453 28.33 -8.64 19.55
CA MET A 453 28.39 -10.00 19.01
C MET A 453 29.62 -10.22 18.13
N LEU A 454 29.92 -9.28 17.26
CA LEU A 454 31.00 -9.39 16.27
C LEU A 454 32.34 -8.92 16.79
N LYS A 455 32.39 -8.29 17.99
CA LYS A 455 33.60 -7.66 18.57
C LYS A 455 34.23 -6.62 17.61
N VAL A 456 33.38 -5.81 16.97
CA VAL A 456 33.76 -4.74 16.06
C VAL A 456 33.32 -3.41 16.67
N SER A 457 34.10 -2.35 16.52
CA SER A 457 33.75 -1.06 17.12
C SER A 457 32.44 -0.51 16.58
N GLU A 458 31.59 0.02 17.45
CA GLU A 458 30.29 0.60 17.10
C GLU A 458 30.44 1.74 16.09
N GLN A 459 31.46 2.58 16.28
CA GLN A 459 31.78 3.70 15.36
C GLN A 459 32.05 3.24 13.93
N LEU A 460 32.73 2.08 13.74
CA LEU A 460 32.95 1.52 12.41
C LEU A 460 31.63 1.04 11.77
N LEU A 461 30.79 0.37 12.55
CA LEU A 461 29.48 -0.10 12.07
C LEU A 461 28.55 1.07 11.70
N VAL A 462 28.53 2.15 12.50
CA VAL A 462 27.79 3.39 12.19
C VAL A 462 28.26 3.98 10.85
N LYS A 463 29.58 4.11 10.67
CA LYS A 463 30.19 4.68 9.45
C LYS A 463 29.83 3.84 8.20
N GLU A 464 29.98 2.52 8.28
CA GLU A 464 29.66 1.63 7.15
C GLU A 464 28.15 1.61 6.87
N THR A 465 27.29 1.63 7.91
CA THR A 465 25.84 1.74 7.75
C THR A 465 25.46 3.04 7.02
N ALA A 466 26.03 4.17 7.42
CA ALA A 466 25.79 5.47 6.77
C ALA A 466 26.23 5.46 5.29
N LYS A 467 27.40 4.89 4.99
CA LYS A 467 27.93 4.76 3.63
C LYS A 467 26.99 3.91 2.72
N ILE A 468 26.48 2.78 3.23
CA ILE A 468 25.54 1.94 2.48
C ILE A 468 24.22 2.68 2.23
N ARG A 469 23.70 3.42 3.21
CA ARG A 469 22.49 4.23 3.05
C ARG A 469 22.65 5.32 2.01
N MET A 470 23.78 6.04 2.01
CA MET A 470 24.10 7.05 0.99
C MET A 470 24.14 6.42 -0.41
N LYS A 471 24.87 5.29 -0.55
CA LYS A 471 24.98 4.60 -1.84
C LYS A 471 23.60 4.10 -2.36
N ARG A 472 22.75 3.58 -1.47
CA ARG A 472 21.39 3.18 -1.84
C ARG A 472 20.52 4.36 -2.27
N ALA A 473 20.61 5.48 -1.57
CA ALA A 473 19.90 6.69 -1.95
C ALA A 473 20.31 7.17 -3.35
N GLU A 474 21.62 7.16 -3.64
CA GLU A 474 22.16 7.49 -4.97
C GLU A 474 21.71 6.49 -6.05
N GLU A 475 21.70 5.19 -5.73
CA GLU A 475 21.25 4.13 -6.66
C GLU A 475 19.76 4.23 -6.94
N GLN A 476 18.93 4.49 -5.93
CA GLN A 476 17.48 4.72 -6.09
C GLN A 476 17.20 5.96 -6.94
N GLN A 477 17.99 7.01 -6.73
CA GLN A 477 17.89 8.22 -7.53
C GLN A 477 18.28 7.95 -9.00
N LYS A 478 19.37 7.20 -9.24
CA LYS A 478 19.79 6.80 -10.59
C LYS A 478 18.79 5.87 -11.28
N GLN A 479 18.16 4.95 -10.54
CA GLN A 479 17.12 4.05 -11.09
C GLN A 479 15.85 4.81 -11.46
N ARG A 480 15.45 5.83 -10.68
CA ARG A 480 14.37 6.73 -11.07
C ARG A 480 14.70 7.50 -12.36
N PHE A 481 15.92 7.99 -12.51
CA PHE A 481 16.38 8.63 -13.75
C PHE A 481 16.65 7.67 -14.91
N GLY A 482 16.91 6.38 -14.63
CA GLY A 482 17.16 5.35 -15.65
C GLY A 482 15.87 4.74 -16.21
N ALA A 483 14.87 4.53 -15.38
CA ALA A 483 13.56 4.03 -15.79
C ALA A 483 12.85 5.01 -16.75
N GLU A 484 13.03 6.33 -16.53
CA GLU A 484 12.55 7.36 -17.45
C GLU A 484 13.24 7.31 -18.84
N LYS A 485 14.49 6.80 -18.95
CA LYS A 485 15.19 6.65 -20.21
C LYS A 485 14.88 5.37 -20.98
N ASP A 486 14.55 4.29 -20.27
CA ASP A 486 14.23 2.99 -20.90
C ASP A 486 12.79 2.94 -21.44
N GLU A 487 11.88 3.75 -20.91
CA GLU A 487 10.55 3.96 -21.50
C GLU A 487 10.62 4.76 -22.83
N GLU A 488 11.59 5.67 -22.99
CA GLU A 488 11.83 6.37 -24.26
C GLU A 488 12.50 5.51 -25.35
N ALA A 489 13.22 4.44 -24.98
CA ALA A 489 13.95 3.60 -25.93
C ALA A 489 13.17 2.35 -26.40
N GLY A 490 12.05 2.00 -25.77
CA GLY A 490 11.27 0.78 -26.01
C GLY A 490 10.10 0.90 -26.99
N SER A 491 9.75 2.08 -27.49
CA SER A 491 8.59 2.29 -28.35
C SER A 491 8.93 2.46 -29.84
N GLY A 492 9.55 1.43 -30.40
CA GLY A 492 9.80 1.31 -31.83
C GLY A 492 9.27 0.01 -32.40
N GLN A 493 8.05 0.00 -32.84
CA GLN A 493 7.32 -0.84 -33.79
C GLN A 493 6.10 -1.58 -33.25
N GLY A 494 4.94 -1.16 -33.76
CA GLY A 494 3.85 -2.07 -34.06
C GLY A 494 2.47 -1.74 -33.53
N LEU A 495 1.66 -1.17 -34.39
CA LEU A 495 0.21 -1.16 -34.44
C LEU A 495 -0.52 -0.04 -33.65
N ALA A 496 -0.95 0.94 -34.43
CA ALA A 496 -1.87 1.98 -34.09
C ALA A 496 -3.26 1.41 -33.79
N GLU A 497 -3.71 1.59 -32.53
CA GLU A 497 -5.13 1.68 -32.21
C GLU A 497 -5.39 3.09 -31.69
N GLU A 498 -6.34 3.77 -32.31
CA GLU A 498 -6.73 5.14 -32.06
C GLU A 498 -7.39 5.24 -30.67
N THR A 499 -6.66 5.80 -29.69
CA THR A 499 -7.27 6.39 -28.49
C THR A 499 -7.68 7.83 -28.78
N PRO A 500 -8.78 8.36 -28.24
CA PRO A 500 -9.19 9.74 -28.49
C PRO A 500 -8.13 10.68 -27.95
N ALA A 501 -7.68 11.59 -28.84
CA ALA A 501 -6.63 12.57 -28.62
C ALA A 501 -6.92 13.42 -27.38
N VAL A 502 -6.23 13.12 -26.27
CA VAL A 502 -5.86 14.14 -25.30
C VAL A 502 -4.75 14.95 -25.98
N ASP A 503 -4.91 16.27 -25.97
CA ASP A 503 -4.09 17.20 -26.71
C ASP A 503 -2.59 16.93 -26.47
N GLU A 504 -1.93 16.24 -27.41
CA GLU A 504 -0.49 15.87 -27.37
C GLU A 504 0.41 17.10 -27.11
N PHE A 505 -0.10 18.27 -27.44
CA PHE A 505 0.58 19.54 -27.21
C PHE A 505 0.62 19.93 -25.72
N GLN A 506 -0.42 19.59 -24.96
CA GLN A 506 -0.49 19.91 -23.51
C GLN A 506 0.32 18.92 -22.67
N GLN A 507 0.32 17.63 -23.03
CA GLN A 507 1.14 16.62 -22.34
C GLN A 507 2.64 16.90 -22.52
N ASN A 508 3.06 17.28 -23.73
CA ASN A 508 4.43 17.70 -24.03
C ASN A 508 4.88 18.95 -23.26
N ILE A 509 3.96 19.86 -22.92
CA ILE A 509 4.25 21.03 -22.08
C ILE A 509 4.51 20.61 -20.64
N ILE A 510 3.68 19.76 -20.06
CA ILE A 510 3.82 19.28 -18.68
C ILE A 510 5.16 18.51 -18.52
N ASP A 511 5.47 17.63 -19.46
CA ASP A 511 6.70 16.83 -19.46
C ASP A 511 7.96 17.70 -19.62
N SER A 512 7.88 18.79 -20.38
CA SER A 512 8.99 19.75 -20.57
C SER A 512 9.34 20.53 -19.30
N TYR A 513 8.38 20.73 -18.37
CA TYR A 513 8.61 21.44 -17.11
C TYR A 513 9.02 20.52 -15.96
N SER A 514 8.64 19.25 -15.98
CA SER A 514 8.96 18.26 -14.92
C SER A 514 10.46 18.06 -14.73
N ASN A 515 11.24 18.25 -15.76
CA ASN A 515 12.71 18.13 -15.78
C ASN A 515 13.47 19.40 -15.36
N LYS A 516 12.78 20.51 -15.06
CA LYS A 516 13.44 21.75 -14.63
C LYS A 516 13.80 21.70 -13.14
N PRO A 517 14.97 22.23 -12.73
CA PRO A 517 15.42 22.23 -11.34
C PRO A 517 14.45 22.86 -10.34
N LEU A 518 13.66 23.85 -10.80
CA LEU A 518 12.71 24.60 -9.99
C LEU A 518 11.36 23.86 -9.77
N TYR A 519 11.02 22.88 -10.62
CA TYR A 519 9.72 22.19 -10.60
C TYR A 519 9.36 21.62 -9.23
N HIS A 520 10.25 20.88 -8.60
CA HIS A 520 10.00 20.25 -7.30
C HIS A 520 9.82 21.28 -6.18
N LYS A 521 10.48 22.42 -6.26
CA LYS A 521 10.34 23.51 -5.28
C LYS A 521 9.02 24.23 -5.44
N GLU A 522 8.61 24.50 -6.68
CA GLU A 522 7.30 25.08 -6.99
C GLU A 522 6.19 24.14 -6.56
N LYS A 523 6.29 22.83 -6.85
CA LYS A 523 5.36 21.80 -6.39
C LYS A 523 5.19 21.84 -4.87
N ALA A 524 6.31 21.92 -4.12
CA ALA A 524 6.28 21.98 -2.67
C ALA A 524 5.60 23.25 -2.13
N ILE A 525 5.84 24.40 -2.76
CA ILE A 525 5.19 25.68 -2.39
C ILE A 525 3.68 25.60 -2.60
N ILE A 526 3.24 25.14 -3.77
CA ILE A 526 1.81 25.01 -4.09
C ILE A 526 1.14 24.01 -3.16
N GLN A 527 1.76 22.86 -2.92
CA GLN A 527 1.24 21.86 -1.99
C GLN A 527 1.11 22.40 -0.57
N PHE A 528 2.09 23.16 -0.09
CA PHE A 528 2.07 23.77 1.23
C PHE A 528 0.99 24.87 1.33
N MET A 529 0.87 25.71 0.31
CA MET A 529 -0.12 26.76 0.19
C MET A 529 -1.56 26.19 0.17
N LEU A 530 -1.81 25.14 -0.62
CA LEU A 530 -3.11 24.49 -0.67
C LEU A 530 -3.55 23.94 0.69
N LYS A 531 -2.62 23.37 1.48
CA LYS A 531 -2.92 22.75 2.78
C LYS A 531 -2.96 23.73 3.95
N ASN A 532 -2.26 24.83 3.89
CA ASN A 532 -2.08 25.74 5.01
C ASN A 532 -2.41 27.20 4.69
N GLY A 533 -2.81 27.51 3.47
CA GLY A 533 -2.89 28.89 2.96
C GLY A 533 -3.73 29.86 3.79
N SER A 534 -4.84 29.40 4.34
CA SER A 534 -5.74 30.20 5.21
C SER A 534 -5.27 30.30 6.68
N LYS A 535 -4.27 29.51 7.07
CA LYS A 535 -3.79 29.55 8.47
C LYS A 535 -3.00 30.83 8.74
N LEU A 536 -3.17 31.35 9.97
CA LEU A 536 -2.43 32.50 10.45
C LEU A 536 -1.03 32.09 10.93
N LEU A 537 -0.04 32.88 10.58
CA LEU A 537 1.32 32.81 11.09
C LEU A 537 1.69 34.11 11.79
N GLN A 538 2.62 34.05 12.74
CA GLN A 538 3.09 35.19 13.48
C GLN A 538 4.47 35.63 12.96
N VAL A 539 4.47 36.80 12.31
CA VAL A 539 5.73 37.43 11.89
C VAL A 539 6.39 38.05 13.12
N PRO A 540 7.63 37.67 13.48
CA PRO A 540 8.31 38.25 14.64
C PRO A 540 8.68 39.71 14.41
N GLU A 541 8.91 40.47 15.48
CA GLU A 541 9.46 41.82 15.44
C GLU A 541 10.82 41.83 14.71
N ASN A 542 11.00 42.77 13.79
CA ASN A 542 12.27 42.90 13.06
C ASN A 542 13.40 43.31 14.03
N SER A 543 14.56 42.70 13.94
CA SER A 543 15.75 42.94 14.77
C SER A 543 16.20 44.40 14.80
N ALA A 544 15.72 45.25 13.89
CA ALA A 544 15.93 46.69 13.83
C ALA A 544 14.90 47.52 14.62
N GLY A 545 13.88 46.86 15.23
CA GLY A 545 12.85 47.53 16.05
C GLY A 545 11.88 48.42 15.28
N ASN A 546 11.86 48.36 13.94
CA ASN A 546 11.05 49.24 13.10
C ASN A 546 9.67 48.68 12.73
N THR A 547 9.43 47.40 12.93
CA THR A 547 8.15 46.75 12.60
C THR A 547 7.70 45.90 13.79
N PRO A 548 6.56 46.16 14.42
CA PRO A 548 6.05 45.34 15.51
C PRO A 548 5.63 43.96 15.00
N ALA A 549 5.64 42.96 15.86
CA ALA A 549 5.11 41.64 15.52
C ALA A 549 3.65 41.72 15.05
N PHE A 550 3.31 41.07 13.95
CA PHE A 550 1.97 41.03 13.37
C PHE A 550 1.61 39.61 12.89
N THR A 551 0.33 39.40 12.60
CA THR A 551 -0.17 38.14 12.08
C THR A 551 -0.68 38.29 10.65
N GLU A 552 -0.39 37.33 9.79
CA GLU A 552 -0.89 37.28 8.42
C GLU A 552 -1.16 35.82 8.00
N SER A 553 -1.84 35.61 6.85
CA SER A 553 -2.06 34.29 6.31
C SER A 553 -0.79 33.74 5.63
N VAL A 554 -0.68 32.41 5.49
CA VAL A 554 0.41 31.78 4.72
C VAL A 554 0.42 32.27 3.29
N ILE A 555 -0.74 32.43 2.64
CA ILE A 555 -0.85 32.97 1.26
C ILE A 555 -0.29 34.40 1.23
N SER A 556 -0.70 35.25 2.17
CA SER A 556 -0.22 36.63 2.26
C SER A 556 1.31 36.69 2.37
N HIS A 557 1.87 35.90 3.28
CA HIS A 557 3.32 35.85 3.50
C HIS A 557 4.10 35.41 2.24
N LEU A 558 3.66 34.35 1.57
CA LEU A 558 4.28 33.88 0.33
C LEU A 558 4.15 34.90 -0.79
N TYR A 559 2.97 35.49 -0.94
CA TYR A 559 2.69 36.50 -1.97
C TYR A 559 3.59 37.72 -1.84
N TYR A 560 3.65 38.34 -0.66
CA TYR A 560 4.51 39.52 -0.45
C TYR A 560 5.98 39.17 -0.55
N SER A 561 6.40 38.02 -0.02
CA SER A 561 7.77 37.54 -0.12
C SER A 561 8.27 37.36 -1.57
N PHE A 562 7.39 36.96 -2.48
CA PHE A 562 7.75 36.80 -3.90
C PHE A 562 7.60 38.10 -4.70
N LYS A 563 6.55 38.86 -4.40
CA LYS A 563 6.29 40.14 -5.05
C LYS A 563 7.39 41.17 -4.80
N ASP A 564 7.88 41.25 -3.56
CA ASP A 564 8.95 42.19 -3.19
C ASP A 564 10.28 41.91 -3.91
N ASP A 565 10.53 40.64 -4.24
CA ASP A 565 11.73 40.20 -4.97
C ASP A 565 11.49 40.04 -6.48
N GLY A 566 10.28 40.32 -6.99
CA GLY A 566 9.91 40.19 -8.40
C GLY A 566 9.96 38.75 -8.91
N ILE A 567 9.69 37.77 -8.04
CA ILE A 567 9.77 36.34 -8.34
C ILE A 567 8.41 35.82 -8.83
N GLU A 568 8.40 35.11 -9.93
CA GLU A 568 7.24 34.40 -10.48
C GLU A 568 7.52 32.90 -10.57
N LEU A 569 6.46 32.08 -10.45
CA LEU A 569 6.56 30.65 -10.68
C LEU A 569 6.71 30.36 -12.19
N THR A 570 7.54 29.38 -12.52
CA THR A 570 7.87 29.07 -13.92
C THR A 570 6.87 28.08 -14.53
N HIS A 571 6.26 27.20 -13.74
CA HIS A 571 5.29 26.23 -14.21
C HIS A 571 3.91 26.89 -14.44
N PRO A 572 3.32 26.79 -15.65
CA PRO A 572 2.11 27.57 -16.01
C PRO A 572 0.91 27.33 -15.06
N ILE A 573 0.66 26.07 -14.69
CA ILE A 573 -0.46 25.72 -13.83
C ILE A 573 -0.19 26.17 -12.39
N TYR A 574 1.04 25.99 -11.88
CA TYR A 574 1.42 26.47 -10.53
C TYR A 574 1.33 27.98 -10.43
N LYS A 575 1.74 28.69 -11.49
CA LYS A 575 1.63 30.14 -11.59
C LYS A 575 0.17 30.59 -11.49
N LYS A 576 -0.74 29.99 -12.29
CA LYS A 576 -2.19 30.29 -12.22
C LYS A 576 -2.76 30.06 -10.82
N VAL A 577 -2.47 28.91 -10.22
CA VAL A 577 -2.96 28.56 -8.86
C VAL A 577 -2.43 29.56 -7.82
N PHE A 578 -1.17 29.95 -7.95
CA PHE A 578 -0.56 30.90 -7.01
C PHE A 578 -1.12 32.33 -7.19
N GLU A 579 -1.29 32.80 -8.43
CA GLU A 579 -1.86 34.12 -8.74
C GLU A 579 -3.31 34.23 -8.24
N GLU A 580 -4.15 33.24 -8.52
CA GLU A 580 -5.54 33.21 -8.08
C GLU A 580 -5.65 33.11 -6.54
N ALA A 581 -4.83 32.27 -5.89
CA ALA A 581 -4.77 32.26 -4.43
C ALA A 581 -4.34 33.60 -3.84
N SER A 582 -3.43 34.30 -4.53
CA SER A 582 -2.92 35.60 -4.08
C SER A 582 -3.95 36.72 -4.13
N GLU A 583 -4.97 36.63 -5.01
CA GLU A 583 -6.11 37.54 -5.01
C GLU A 583 -6.92 37.46 -3.72
N HIS A 584 -6.88 36.32 -3.04
CA HIS A 584 -7.52 36.05 -1.75
C HIS A 584 -6.58 36.17 -0.54
N ALA A 585 -5.38 36.74 -0.71
CA ALA A 585 -4.36 36.82 0.36
C ALA A 585 -4.85 37.42 1.66
N ASN A 586 -5.79 38.38 1.58
CA ASN A 586 -6.37 39.10 2.73
C ASN A 586 -7.73 38.52 3.19
N ASP A 587 -8.23 37.45 2.56
CA ASP A 587 -9.49 36.81 2.92
C ASP A 587 -9.21 35.55 3.77
N LEU A 588 -9.39 35.71 5.09
CA LEU A 588 -9.21 34.63 6.07
C LEU A 588 -10.27 33.50 5.96
N SER A 589 -11.35 33.73 5.22
CA SER A 589 -12.40 32.74 4.98
C SER A 589 -12.12 31.88 3.73
N PHE A 590 -11.14 32.27 2.94
CA PHE A 590 -10.74 31.54 1.74
C PHE A 590 -10.05 30.22 2.09
N ASP A 591 -10.63 29.12 1.66
CA ASP A 591 -10.06 27.77 1.80
C ASP A 591 -9.48 27.32 0.44
N PRO A 592 -8.16 27.42 0.26
CA PRO A 592 -7.55 27.11 -1.03
C PRO A 592 -7.72 25.63 -1.43
N GLU A 593 -7.69 24.69 -0.48
CA GLU A 593 -7.87 23.26 -0.78
C GLU A 593 -9.26 23.02 -1.40
N ASN A 594 -10.31 23.51 -0.77
CA ASN A 594 -11.67 23.34 -1.25
C ASN A 594 -11.95 24.14 -2.53
N HIS A 595 -11.42 25.35 -2.63
CA HIS A 595 -11.60 26.21 -3.80
C HIS A 595 -11.01 25.57 -5.06
N PHE A 596 -9.74 25.18 -5.01
CA PHE A 596 -9.05 24.59 -6.17
C PHE A 596 -9.45 23.14 -6.44
N MET A 597 -9.96 22.40 -5.46
CA MET A 597 -10.60 21.09 -5.70
C MET A 597 -11.87 21.22 -6.55
N ALA A 598 -12.64 22.29 -6.37
CA ALA A 598 -13.87 22.55 -7.10
C ALA A 598 -13.67 23.46 -8.32
N HIS A 599 -12.43 23.77 -8.69
CA HIS A 599 -12.11 24.70 -9.75
C HIS A 599 -12.67 24.24 -11.12
N PRO A 600 -13.24 25.15 -11.95
CA PRO A 600 -13.81 24.79 -13.25
C PRO A 600 -12.79 24.27 -14.27
N ASP A 601 -11.52 24.68 -14.14
CA ASP A 601 -10.41 24.12 -14.91
C ASP A 601 -10.05 22.73 -14.37
N SER A 602 -10.24 21.71 -15.19
CA SER A 602 -10.02 20.31 -14.83
C SER A 602 -8.57 19.99 -14.49
N GLU A 603 -7.59 20.72 -15.05
CA GLU A 603 -6.18 20.54 -14.78
C GLU A 603 -5.84 21.03 -13.36
N ILE A 604 -6.38 22.20 -12.95
CA ILE A 604 -6.19 22.74 -11.61
C ILE A 604 -6.85 21.84 -10.55
N SER A 605 -8.07 21.38 -10.83
CA SER A 605 -8.78 20.47 -9.93
C SER A 605 -8.03 19.13 -9.76
N ARG A 606 -7.55 18.54 -10.88
CA ARG A 606 -6.76 17.30 -10.86
C ARG A 606 -5.44 17.48 -10.10
N LEU A 607 -4.70 18.55 -10.40
CA LEU A 607 -3.45 18.89 -9.69
C LEU A 607 -3.68 19.03 -8.19
N THR A 608 -4.74 19.73 -7.79
CA THR A 608 -5.08 19.92 -6.37
C THR A 608 -5.38 18.59 -5.69
N ALA A 609 -6.14 17.70 -6.35
CA ALA A 609 -6.44 16.37 -5.85
C ALA A 609 -5.16 15.54 -5.67
N GLU A 610 -4.22 15.61 -6.62
CA GLU A 610 -2.92 14.95 -6.53
C GLU A 610 -2.10 15.49 -5.36
N LEU A 611 -1.90 16.81 -5.28
CA LEU A 611 -1.08 17.45 -4.24
C LEU A 611 -1.66 17.30 -2.83
N CYS A 612 -2.97 17.33 -2.69
CA CYS A 612 -3.63 17.14 -1.39
C CYS A 612 -3.74 15.66 -0.99
N GLY A 613 -3.80 14.74 -1.98
CA GLY A 613 -3.83 13.29 -1.78
C GLY A 613 -2.48 12.68 -1.37
N GLU A 614 -1.37 13.28 -1.72
CA GLU A 614 -0.01 12.83 -1.34
C GLU A 614 0.25 13.07 0.15
N LYS A 615 -0.16 12.12 1.00
CA LYS A 615 -0.02 12.19 2.48
C LYS A 615 1.42 12.08 3.01
N TYR A 616 2.45 11.90 2.19
CA TYR A 616 3.70 11.29 2.67
C TYR A 616 4.99 12.13 2.63
N LEU A 617 5.05 13.26 1.97
CA LEU A 617 6.34 13.97 1.83
C LEU A 617 6.61 15.08 2.87
N LEU A 618 5.58 15.72 3.40
CA LEU A 618 5.75 16.82 4.38
C LEU A 618 5.62 16.40 5.86
N SER A 619 4.95 15.28 6.17
CA SER A 619 4.67 14.89 7.57
C SER A 619 5.88 14.31 8.33
N LYS A 620 6.89 13.77 7.66
CA LYS A 620 8.10 13.23 8.31
C LYS A 620 9.09 14.32 8.77
N PHE A 621 8.99 15.52 8.21
CA PHE A 621 9.88 16.63 8.56
C PHE A 621 9.39 17.47 9.76
N PHE A 622 8.12 17.30 10.19
CA PHE A 622 7.46 18.21 11.13
C PHE A 622 6.72 17.54 12.29
N SER A 623 6.93 16.25 12.59
CA SER A 623 6.13 15.51 13.59
C SER A 623 6.68 15.44 15.01
N GLU A 624 7.65 16.23 15.38
CA GLU A 624 8.13 16.29 16.78
C GLU A 624 8.05 17.72 17.33
N GLN A 625 6.86 18.14 17.77
CA GLN A 625 6.69 18.95 18.98
C GLN A 625 5.19 19.14 19.26
N LYS A 626 4.70 18.55 20.36
CA LYS A 626 3.46 18.96 20.99
C LYS A 626 3.69 20.30 21.64
N SER A 627 3.00 21.34 21.16
CA SER A 627 3.10 22.66 21.78
C SER A 627 1.80 23.47 21.63
N ASP A 628 1.59 24.39 22.56
CA ASP A 628 0.50 25.36 22.65
C ASP A 628 0.23 26.10 21.33
N GLU A 629 -1.02 26.54 21.09
CA GLU A 629 -1.46 27.27 19.87
C GLU A 629 -0.56 28.46 19.51
N ARG A 630 0.08 29.11 20.47
CA ARG A 630 1.07 30.18 20.24
C ARG A 630 2.35 29.70 19.59
N ASN A 631 2.69 28.44 19.75
CA ASN A 631 3.87 27.82 19.17
C ASN A 631 3.59 27.34 17.74
N GLU A 632 2.33 27.01 17.40
CA GLU A 632 1.94 26.60 16.04
C GLU A 632 2.12 27.74 15.02
N MET A 633 1.74 28.97 15.35
CA MET A 633 1.89 30.13 14.48
C MET A 633 3.37 30.47 14.21
N ALA A 634 4.23 30.33 15.21
CA ALA A 634 5.67 30.55 15.07
C ALA A 634 6.33 29.45 14.20
N VAL A 635 5.94 28.20 14.40
CA VAL A 635 6.40 27.07 13.60
C VAL A 635 5.95 27.22 12.14
N LEU A 636 4.71 27.66 11.92
CA LEU A 636 4.18 27.88 10.59
C LEU A 636 4.92 29.01 9.86
N PHE A 637 5.25 30.10 10.57
CA PHE A 637 6.10 31.18 10.04
C PHE A 637 7.47 30.66 9.61
N GLU A 638 8.13 29.89 10.47
CA GLU A 638 9.44 29.31 10.16
C GLU A 638 9.39 28.41 8.92
N GLN A 639 8.36 27.57 8.83
CA GLN A 639 8.16 26.66 7.68
C GLN A 639 7.92 27.42 6.39
N THR A 640 7.06 28.43 6.40
CA THR A 640 6.72 29.25 5.23
C THR A 640 7.93 30.03 4.74
N THR A 641 8.65 30.68 5.66
CA THR A 641 9.85 31.44 5.36
C THR A 641 10.96 30.54 4.78
N ARG A 642 11.13 29.35 5.35
CA ARG A 642 12.11 28.38 4.87
C ARG A 642 11.81 27.91 3.44
N LEU A 643 10.55 27.60 3.11
CA LEU A 643 10.15 27.23 1.75
C LEU A 643 10.41 28.36 0.76
N SER A 644 10.04 29.58 1.12
CA SER A 644 10.30 30.77 0.30
C SER A 644 11.79 30.96 0.02
N ILE A 645 12.64 30.93 1.05
CA ILE A 645 14.10 31.11 0.90
C ILE A 645 14.74 29.96 0.10
N ALA A 646 14.29 28.72 0.31
CA ALA A 646 14.79 27.58 -0.45
C ALA A 646 14.50 27.67 -1.96
N TYR A 647 13.34 28.25 -2.32
CA TYR A 647 13.01 28.52 -3.72
C TYR A 647 13.85 29.65 -4.29
N LYS A 648 13.99 30.78 -3.56
CA LYS A 648 14.85 31.90 -3.95
C LYS A 648 16.31 31.46 -4.17
N LEU A 649 16.84 30.62 -3.29
CA LEU A 649 18.19 30.05 -3.47
C LEU A 649 18.31 29.24 -4.76
N SER A 650 17.29 28.41 -5.08
CA SER A 650 17.33 27.61 -6.30
C SER A 650 17.32 28.48 -7.57
N ILE A 651 16.62 29.60 -7.55
CA ILE A 651 16.64 30.61 -8.65
C ILE A 651 18.04 31.22 -8.78
N VAL A 652 18.64 31.65 -7.66
CA VAL A 652 20.00 32.23 -7.66
C VAL A 652 21.03 31.22 -8.12
N ASP A 653 20.89 29.93 -7.76
CA ASP A 653 21.79 28.86 -8.21
C ASP A 653 21.68 28.64 -9.72
N GLU A 654 20.48 28.72 -10.30
CA GLU A 654 20.26 28.60 -11.75
C GLU A 654 20.85 29.82 -12.49
N MET A 655 20.62 31.03 -11.98
CA MET A 655 21.23 32.27 -12.53
C MET A 655 22.76 32.25 -12.44
N LEU A 656 23.33 31.75 -11.36
CA LEU A 656 24.77 31.57 -11.22
C LEU A 656 25.33 30.59 -12.26
N LYS A 657 24.63 29.51 -12.53
CA LYS A 657 25.02 28.54 -13.55
C LYS A 657 24.98 29.16 -14.95
N GLU A 658 23.91 29.85 -15.28
CA GLU A 658 23.82 30.59 -16.56
C GLU A 658 24.89 31.65 -16.74
N THR A 659 25.18 32.43 -15.68
CA THR A 659 26.24 33.44 -15.71
C THR A 659 27.62 32.80 -15.84
N MET A 660 27.86 31.65 -15.17
CA MET A 660 29.09 30.89 -15.36
C MET A 660 29.24 30.35 -16.78
N ASP A 661 28.18 29.92 -17.40
CA ASP A 661 28.24 29.42 -18.79
C ASP A 661 28.46 30.58 -19.77
N LYS A 662 27.84 31.75 -19.56
CA LYS A 662 28.14 32.99 -20.30
C LYS A 662 29.61 33.41 -20.20
N LEU A 663 30.21 33.31 -19.00
CA LEU A 663 31.62 33.60 -18.79
C LEU A 663 32.60 32.66 -19.53
N LYS A 664 32.13 31.49 -19.95
CA LYS A 664 32.92 30.51 -20.74
C LYS A 664 32.77 30.70 -22.25
N GLU A 665 31.79 31.48 -22.70
CA GLU A 665 31.53 31.69 -24.11
C GLU A 665 32.64 32.54 -24.76
N PRO A 666 33.16 32.14 -25.95
CA PRO A 666 34.20 32.90 -26.64
C PRO A 666 33.79 34.33 -27.02
N SER A 667 32.49 34.56 -27.26
CA SER A 667 31.90 35.87 -27.55
C SER A 667 32.02 36.83 -26.36
N THR A 668 31.75 36.36 -25.17
CA THR A 668 31.81 37.15 -23.92
C THR A 668 33.29 37.41 -23.50
N THR A 669 34.17 36.43 -23.65
CA THR A 669 35.58 36.56 -23.32
C THR A 669 36.36 37.46 -24.29
N ALA A 670 35.86 37.65 -25.53
CA ALA A 670 36.47 38.54 -26.52
C ALA A 670 36.05 40.01 -26.37
N ASP A 671 34.97 40.32 -25.67
CA ASP A 671 34.48 41.67 -25.40
C ASP A 671 34.75 42.06 -23.94
N PRO A 672 35.64 43.00 -23.66
CA PRO A 672 35.99 43.43 -22.29
C PRO A 672 34.80 43.99 -21.51
N ALA A 673 33.85 44.65 -22.17
CA ALA A 673 32.68 45.23 -21.53
C ALA A 673 31.67 44.13 -21.11
N ALA A 674 31.38 43.18 -22.00
CA ALA A 674 30.54 42.05 -21.72
C ALA A 674 31.12 41.13 -20.64
N LEU A 675 32.43 40.96 -20.62
CA LEU A 675 33.15 40.18 -19.60
C LEU A 675 33.05 40.85 -18.23
N GLN A 676 33.20 42.18 -18.15
CA GLN A 676 33.11 42.93 -16.91
C GLN A 676 31.67 42.86 -16.34
N GLU A 677 30.65 43.05 -17.17
CA GLU A 677 29.25 42.95 -16.79
C GLU A 677 28.91 41.53 -16.24
N ALA A 678 29.30 40.47 -16.93
CA ALA A 678 29.10 39.11 -16.46
C ALA A 678 29.85 38.78 -15.14
N MET A 679 31.01 39.39 -14.92
CA MET A 679 31.77 39.25 -13.64
C MET A 679 31.07 40.01 -12.49
N GLU A 680 30.48 41.17 -12.74
CA GLU A 680 29.73 41.95 -11.75
C GLU A 680 28.45 41.21 -11.37
N ASP A 681 27.72 40.66 -12.34
CA ASP A 681 26.53 39.82 -12.11
C ASP A 681 26.87 38.57 -11.28
N PHE A 682 27.95 37.87 -11.62
CA PHE A 682 28.41 36.72 -10.88
C PHE A 682 28.73 37.06 -9.42
N LYS A 683 29.41 38.18 -9.18
CA LYS A 683 29.74 38.64 -7.83
C LYS A 683 28.45 38.96 -7.03
N PHE A 684 27.53 39.72 -7.64
CA PHE A 684 26.25 40.08 -7.01
C PHE A 684 25.44 38.84 -6.65
N LEU A 685 25.31 37.88 -7.56
CA LEU A 685 24.61 36.62 -7.31
C LEU A 685 25.25 35.78 -6.21
N LYS A 686 26.57 35.78 -6.10
CA LYS A 686 27.32 35.11 -5.00
C LYS A 686 27.08 35.75 -3.65
N GLU A 687 27.03 37.08 -3.59
CA GLU A 687 26.71 37.81 -2.38
C GLU A 687 25.27 37.55 -1.94
N THR A 688 24.30 37.51 -2.89
CA THR A 688 22.92 37.20 -2.66
C THR A 688 22.76 35.76 -2.17
N GLN A 689 23.43 34.78 -2.79
CA GLN A 689 23.48 33.39 -2.33
C GLN A 689 23.95 33.27 -0.88
N ALA A 690 25.02 33.99 -0.54
CA ALA A 690 25.57 33.96 0.81
C ALA A 690 24.61 34.60 1.84
N ALA A 691 23.94 35.70 1.47
CA ALA A 691 22.93 36.35 2.32
C ALA A 691 21.74 35.44 2.61
N LEU A 692 21.16 34.79 1.58
CA LEU A 692 20.04 33.83 1.73
C LEU A 692 20.45 32.61 2.57
N ASN A 693 21.67 32.09 2.39
CA ASN A 693 22.17 30.99 3.21
C ASN A 693 22.38 31.39 4.68
N ASN A 694 22.78 32.63 4.95
CA ASN A 694 22.92 33.13 6.33
C ASN A 694 21.56 33.26 7.03
N VAL A 695 20.53 33.69 6.32
CA VAL A 695 19.16 33.72 6.86
C VAL A 695 18.68 32.31 7.20
N LEU A 696 18.90 31.32 6.33
CA LEU A 696 18.57 29.92 6.63
C LEU A 696 19.31 29.38 7.86
N ARG A 697 20.57 29.74 8.06
CA ARG A 697 21.34 29.34 9.25
C ARG A 697 20.85 30.00 10.53
N GLY A 698 20.35 31.22 10.46
CA GLY A 698 19.80 31.96 11.60
C GLY A 698 18.55 31.29 12.22
N TYR A 699 17.84 30.49 11.45
CA TYR A 699 16.71 29.67 11.92
C TYR A 699 17.12 28.29 12.46
N GLY A 700 18.38 28.09 12.88
CA GLY A 700 18.83 26.91 13.65
C GLY A 700 19.31 25.70 12.83
N PHE A 701 19.48 25.82 11.52
CA PHE A 701 19.91 24.70 10.68
C PHE A 701 21.31 24.92 10.06
N GLY A 702 22.35 24.44 10.77
CA GLY A 702 23.68 24.29 10.22
C GLY A 702 23.71 23.16 9.19
N ASN A 703 24.25 23.47 7.97
CA ASN A 703 24.73 22.54 6.93
C ASN A 703 23.90 21.23 6.72
N VAL A 704 22.64 21.32 6.46
CA VAL A 704 21.91 20.25 5.79
C VAL A 704 21.72 20.66 4.34
N ALA A 705 22.48 20.06 3.46
CA ALA A 705 22.24 20.15 2.02
C ALA A 705 20.79 19.73 1.76
N LEU A 706 19.97 20.67 1.33
CA LEU A 706 18.57 20.43 0.92
C LEU A 706 18.61 19.64 -0.40
N ASN A 707 18.79 18.32 -0.31
CA ASN A 707 18.37 17.41 -1.38
C ASN A 707 16.89 17.09 -1.12
N VAL A 708 16.01 17.81 -1.79
CA VAL A 708 14.58 17.47 -1.95
C VAL A 708 14.41 16.86 -3.32
#